data_2a5b8f62704344916b67ae6364b1e79c
#
_entry.id   2a5b8f62704344916b67ae6364b1e79c
#
_cell.length_a   1.000
_cell.length_b   1.000
_cell.length_c   1.000
_cell.angle_alpha   90.00
_cell.angle_beta   90.00
_cell.angle_gamma   90.00
#
_symmetry.space_group_name_H-M   'P 1'
#
loop_
_entity.id
_entity.type
_entity.pdbx_description
1 polymer ?
#
loop_
_entity_poly.entity_id
_entity_poly.type
_entity_poly.pdbx_seq_one_letter_code
_entity_poly.pdbx_strand_id
1 'polypeptide(L)'
;MPFRLFRYAPLSVLLLSFSRAGMAEDYFDPAALELSSTEQKTADLHYFSEKGGQMPGTWLVTLEINGREERHQEITFVNEKGSLQPVFSVSLLEALGVNVGAIPAFSRLQEGETFTHLEDFIPAARTSYDFNQQRLFLSLPQAAMKHRSRGYVPQSQWDDGIPAAFTDYSLSGGQARHQSGVTTSSYLSLRNGINLGAWRLRNTSAWSYSDAGGDHFQSQSSWLTRDIRRLNSQLRIGDAWTAGDVFDSVAFRGVQLTSSESMLPDSQRGFAPTIRGVAHSFAKVSVSQNGYVIYETWVAAGPFIINDLFPGAQSGDLQVTVTESDGSTRVFTQPYSAVPFMRRQGSLKYSLNAGRFHSGSGDARSPEFVEGAFFYGLLSRMTVYGGFRTASNYQAGAIGVGRGFGAFGSLGIDDTLAKSRLPDGKSAMGQAWRIQYQKDFSATGTAFNLASYRYASRNYYEFSELNQSDSQQLQLNNRRSRSQVTFSQTLGQFGSLSVSAWMQDYWHTSGQDKTIHIGWYTSWRGISWGAGYDYTDSALEQHPDRTVSFNVNVPLGNWLPGSSVSYYANHNNRGMTTQQVSLNGSALANRNLNYSVQQSKTSEGEADSTSLALQYNGGYGNVSLGYDHSRNGSNASLGLAGGVIATQYGVTLSQPLGDTVALLRVPGAANVEPEGYNGIHTDSRGYAVMPTLSAYRKNTVSLDTATLGENVDIEQSGLTLIPTSGAVVLANYTTHIGYRVLFSLRDHGEPLPFGAQAEVVEQNRHSANRSMVADGGQAYLSGVPERGTLRVTWYENGEQQQCQTPFRLGKAHMAPGIATLSVECH
;
A
#
# COMPACT_ATOMS: atom_id res chain seq x y z
N MET A 1 -47.60 -27.96 24.84
CA MET A 1 -49.12 -27.86 24.82
C MET A 1 -49.47 -26.52 24.24
N PRO A 2 -50.53 -26.40 23.41
CA PRO A 2 -50.71 -27.11 22.16
C PRO A 2 -50.95 -26.16 20.95
N PHE A 3 -50.70 -26.68 19.78
CA PHE A 3 -51.49 -26.60 18.53
C PHE A 3 -52.55 -25.52 18.33
N ARG A 4 -52.50 -24.85 17.17
CA ARG A 4 -53.59 -24.86 16.19
C ARG A 4 -53.16 -24.44 14.78
N LEU A 5 -53.36 -25.39 13.87
CA LEU A 5 -53.49 -25.24 12.42
C LEU A 5 -54.62 -24.27 12.06
N PHE A 6 -54.46 -23.54 10.95
CA PHE A 6 -55.60 -23.35 10.02
C PHE A 6 -55.06 -23.26 8.58
N ARG A 7 -55.56 -24.18 7.79
CA ARG A 7 -55.54 -24.25 6.32
C ARG A 7 -56.45 -23.15 5.77
N TYR A 8 -56.02 -22.59 4.62
CA TYR A 8 -56.88 -22.39 3.41
C TYR A 8 -55.99 -21.90 2.29
N ALA A 9 -55.91 -22.71 1.21
CA ALA A 9 -55.56 -22.26 -0.12
C ALA A 9 -56.85 -21.83 -0.83
N PRO A 10 -56.73 -20.91 -1.80
CA PRO A 10 -57.31 -21.25 -3.08
C PRO A 10 -56.30 -21.02 -4.22
N LEU A 11 -56.30 -21.96 -5.12
CA LEU A 11 -55.86 -21.95 -6.48
C LEU A 11 -56.31 -20.66 -7.18
N SER A 12 -55.35 -19.87 -7.67
CA SER A 12 -55.61 -18.91 -8.73
C SER A 12 -54.64 -19.24 -9.86
N VAL A 13 -55.19 -19.91 -10.87
CA VAL A 13 -54.61 -20.08 -12.19
C VAL A 13 -54.44 -18.69 -12.78
N LEU A 14 -53.21 -18.18 -12.86
CA LEU A 14 -52.89 -16.98 -13.60
C LEU A 14 -52.32 -17.39 -14.97
N LEU A 15 -53.13 -17.16 -15.99
CA LEU A 15 -52.74 -17.20 -17.40
C LEU A 15 -51.46 -16.37 -17.61
N LEU A 16 -50.36 -17.01 -17.88
CA LEU A 16 -49.19 -16.38 -18.47
C LEU A 16 -49.52 -16.05 -19.93
N SER A 17 -50.03 -14.86 -20.14
CA SER A 17 -49.96 -14.19 -21.43
C SER A 17 -48.50 -13.83 -21.70
N PHE A 18 -47.90 -14.57 -22.60
CA PHE A 18 -46.65 -14.14 -23.26
C PHE A 18 -46.92 -12.85 -24.01
N SER A 19 -46.77 -11.70 -23.38
CA SER A 19 -46.55 -10.45 -24.06
C SER A 19 -45.08 -10.56 -24.60
N ARG A 20 -45.00 -10.76 -25.93
CA ARG A 20 -43.80 -10.35 -26.64
C ARG A 20 -43.59 -8.88 -26.29
N ALA A 21 -42.55 -8.58 -25.49
CA ALA A 21 -42.05 -7.24 -25.38
C ALA A 21 -41.56 -6.87 -26.77
N GLY A 22 -42.37 -6.16 -27.56
CA GLY A 22 -41.91 -5.42 -28.69
C GLY A 22 -40.82 -4.48 -28.15
N MET A 23 -39.60 -4.60 -28.67
CA MET A 23 -38.61 -3.55 -28.53
C MET A 23 -39.22 -2.31 -29.16
N ALA A 24 -39.63 -1.36 -28.34
CA ALA A 24 -39.94 -0.02 -28.83
C ALA A 24 -38.58 0.57 -29.24
N GLU A 25 -38.41 0.82 -30.52
CA GLU A 25 -37.37 1.74 -31.00
C GLU A 25 -37.66 3.07 -30.32
N ASP A 26 -36.67 3.65 -29.64
CA ASP A 26 -36.79 4.99 -29.10
C ASP A 26 -36.79 5.95 -30.28
N TYR A 27 -37.99 6.27 -30.78
CA TYR A 27 -38.17 7.22 -31.84
C TYR A 27 -38.06 8.64 -31.25
N PHE A 28 -36.97 9.33 -31.60
CA PHE A 28 -36.86 10.76 -31.37
C PHE A 28 -37.56 11.51 -32.52
N ASP A 29 -38.71 12.04 -32.21
CA ASP A 29 -39.40 12.92 -33.17
C ASP A 29 -38.58 14.21 -33.29
N PRO A 30 -38.03 14.52 -34.49
CA PRO A 30 -37.35 15.80 -34.74
C PRO A 30 -38.17 17.01 -34.37
N ALA A 31 -39.51 16.89 -34.46
CA ALA A 31 -40.44 17.94 -34.07
C ALA A 31 -40.56 18.15 -32.56
N ALA A 32 -40.12 17.21 -31.75
CA ALA A 32 -40.07 17.31 -30.28
C ALA A 32 -38.85 18.05 -29.79
N LEU A 33 -37.84 18.25 -30.63
CA LEU A 33 -36.72 19.15 -30.35
C LEU A 33 -37.21 20.58 -30.44
N GLU A 34 -36.94 21.41 -29.45
CA GLU A 34 -37.24 22.87 -29.46
C GLU A 34 -36.28 23.61 -30.45
N LEU A 35 -36.13 23.10 -31.68
CA LEU A 35 -35.33 23.64 -32.72
C LEU A 35 -36.16 24.48 -33.66
N SER A 36 -35.57 25.45 -34.34
CA SER A 36 -36.25 26.17 -35.45
C SER A 36 -36.61 25.18 -36.57
N SER A 37 -37.67 25.51 -37.33
CA SER A 37 -38.15 24.63 -38.42
C SER A 37 -37.11 24.34 -39.51
N THR A 38 -36.09 25.14 -39.64
CA THR A 38 -34.96 24.98 -40.57
C THR A 38 -33.91 24.04 -39.95
N GLU A 39 -33.62 24.17 -38.65
CA GLU A 39 -32.69 23.31 -37.92
C GLU A 39 -33.21 21.90 -37.73
N GLN A 40 -34.52 21.71 -37.54
CA GLN A 40 -35.17 20.41 -37.51
C GLN A 40 -34.96 19.59 -38.81
N LYS A 41 -34.81 20.27 -39.94
CA LYS A 41 -34.58 19.63 -41.27
C LYS A 41 -33.12 19.26 -41.51
N THR A 42 -32.17 19.88 -40.79
CA THR A 42 -30.73 19.66 -40.98
C THR A 42 -30.15 18.77 -39.88
N ALA A 43 -30.86 18.58 -38.78
CA ALA A 43 -30.40 17.70 -37.71
C ALA A 43 -30.46 16.23 -38.15
N ASP A 44 -29.32 15.60 -38.38
CA ASP A 44 -29.22 14.16 -38.69
C ASP A 44 -29.40 13.34 -37.40
N LEU A 45 -30.65 13.12 -37.00
CA LEU A 45 -31.04 12.37 -35.82
C LEU A 45 -31.01 10.85 -36.03
N HIS A 46 -30.70 10.41 -37.23
CA HIS A 46 -30.66 8.99 -37.59
C HIS A 46 -29.71 8.22 -36.68
N TYR A 47 -28.58 8.80 -36.32
CA TYR A 47 -27.61 8.19 -35.40
C TYR A 47 -28.10 8.11 -33.93
N PHE A 48 -29.04 8.97 -33.55
CA PHE A 48 -29.57 9.03 -32.17
C PHE A 48 -30.91 8.33 -32.01
N SER A 49 -31.57 7.94 -33.10
CA SER A 49 -32.84 7.19 -33.07
C SER A 49 -32.68 5.71 -32.77
N GLU A 50 -31.46 5.18 -32.85
CA GLU A 50 -31.14 3.81 -32.48
C GLU A 50 -30.53 3.71 -31.09
N LYS A 51 -30.85 2.64 -30.40
CA LYS A 51 -30.31 2.39 -29.05
C LYS A 51 -28.77 2.31 -29.09
N GLY A 52 -28.09 3.27 -28.44
CA GLY A 52 -26.64 3.41 -28.49
C GLY A 52 -26.14 4.38 -29.58
N GLY A 53 -26.99 5.25 -30.03
CA GLY A 53 -26.74 6.20 -31.10
C GLY A 53 -25.62 7.20 -30.84
N GLN A 54 -24.45 6.85 -31.33
CA GLN A 54 -23.26 7.68 -31.34
C GLN A 54 -22.72 7.68 -32.79
N MET A 55 -22.07 8.77 -33.18
CA MET A 55 -21.41 8.83 -34.51
C MET A 55 -20.25 7.82 -34.56
N PRO A 56 -20.02 7.20 -35.74
CA PRO A 56 -18.82 6.41 -35.96
C PRO A 56 -17.55 7.22 -35.66
N GLY A 57 -16.53 6.59 -35.15
CA GLY A 57 -15.28 7.27 -34.77
C GLY A 57 -14.54 6.55 -33.66
N THR A 58 -13.43 7.15 -33.19
CA THR A 58 -12.65 6.62 -32.11
C THR A 58 -12.98 7.37 -30.82
N TRP A 59 -13.41 6.63 -29.79
CA TRP A 59 -13.90 7.17 -28.54
C TRP A 59 -13.15 6.55 -27.37
N LEU A 60 -12.88 7.35 -26.34
CA LEU A 60 -12.33 6.86 -25.08
C LEU A 60 -13.47 6.21 -24.28
N VAL A 61 -13.41 4.90 -24.10
CA VAL A 61 -14.44 4.14 -23.39
C VAL A 61 -13.85 3.37 -22.22
N THR A 62 -14.66 3.16 -21.20
CA THR A 62 -14.37 2.24 -20.11
C THR A 62 -14.71 0.82 -20.56
N LEU A 63 -13.69 -0.04 -20.66
CA LEU A 63 -13.88 -1.46 -20.97
C LEU A 63 -14.23 -2.23 -19.70
N GLU A 64 -15.36 -2.93 -19.75
CA GLU A 64 -15.80 -3.82 -18.67
C GLU A 64 -15.96 -5.26 -19.21
N ILE A 65 -15.28 -6.23 -18.55
CA ILE A 65 -15.32 -7.64 -18.93
C ILE A 65 -15.94 -8.47 -17.82
N ASN A 66 -17.03 -9.15 -18.11
CA ASN A 66 -17.72 -10.03 -17.16
C ASN A 66 -18.02 -9.33 -15.81
N GLY A 67 -18.43 -8.06 -15.83
CA GLY A 67 -18.75 -7.28 -14.65
C GLY A 67 -17.52 -6.72 -13.91
N ARG A 68 -16.36 -6.67 -14.54
CA ARG A 68 -15.14 -6.05 -14.00
C ARG A 68 -14.64 -4.95 -14.91
N GLU A 69 -14.46 -3.77 -14.35
CA GLU A 69 -13.80 -2.68 -15.05
C GLU A 69 -12.31 -3.01 -15.25
N GLU A 70 -11.85 -2.99 -16.49
CA GLU A 70 -10.47 -3.34 -16.83
C GLU A 70 -9.60 -2.11 -17.06
N ARG A 71 -10.03 -1.18 -17.94
CA ARG A 71 -9.28 0.05 -18.27
C ARG A 71 -10.08 1.01 -19.12
N HIS A 72 -9.64 2.28 -19.16
CA HIS A 72 -10.04 3.24 -20.18
C HIS A 72 -9.17 3.05 -21.42
N GLN A 73 -9.81 2.97 -22.58
CA GLN A 73 -9.11 2.78 -23.85
C GLN A 73 -9.87 3.41 -25.00
N GLU A 74 -9.15 3.95 -25.96
CA GLU A 74 -9.72 4.36 -27.24
C GLU A 74 -10.14 3.14 -28.05
N ILE A 75 -11.41 3.10 -28.45
CA ILE A 75 -12.01 2.07 -29.31
C ILE A 75 -12.64 2.76 -30.51
N THR A 76 -12.34 2.25 -31.68
CA THR A 76 -12.97 2.69 -32.91
C THR A 76 -14.32 2.00 -33.08
N PHE A 77 -15.35 2.76 -33.38
CA PHE A 77 -16.69 2.26 -33.70
C PHE A 77 -17.00 2.54 -35.16
N VAL A 78 -17.55 1.55 -35.85
CA VAL A 78 -17.98 1.64 -37.24
C VAL A 78 -19.47 1.35 -37.32
N ASN A 79 -20.15 1.98 -38.28
CA ASN A 79 -21.55 1.70 -38.52
C ASN A 79 -21.68 0.51 -39.47
N GLU A 80 -22.30 -0.58 -39.03
CA GLU A 80 -22.62 -1.74 -39.84
C GLU A 80 -24.12 -1.98 -39.78
N LYS A 81 -24.77 -1.81 -40.95
CA LYS A 81 -26.23 -2.06 -41.12
C LYS A 81 -27.12 -1.25 -40.17
N GLY A 82 -26.72 -0.02 -39.84
CA GLY A 82 -27.46 0.86 -38.95
C GLY A 82 -27.15 0.67 -37.47
N SER A 83 -26.21 -0.20 -37.08
CA SER A 83 -25.80 -0.44 -35.73
C SER A 83 -24.31 -0.13 -35.54
N LEU A 84 -23.99 0.55 -34.44
CA LEU A 84 -22.59 0.88 -34.08
C LEU A 84 -21.89 -0.33 -33.53
N GLN A 85 -20.83 -0.75 -34.22
CA GLN A 85 -20.04 -1.93 -33.83
C GLN A 85 -18.62 -1.52 -33.39
N PRO A 86 -18.14 -1.99 -32.22
CA PRO A 86 -16.75 -1.76 -31.82
C PRO A 86 -15.79 -2.61 -32.64
N VAL A 87 -14.66 -2.03 -33.01
CA VAL A 87 -13.60 -2.70 -33.76
C VAL A 87 -12.60 -3.34 -32.78
N PHE A 88 -12.40 -4.64 -32.93
CA PHE A 88 -11.48 -5.42 -32.12
C PHE A 88 -10.23 -5.82 -32.89
N SER A 89 -9.11 -5.99 -32.19
CA SER A 89 -7.90 -6.66 -32.68
C SER A 89 -7.56 -7.86 -31.81
N VAL A 90 -6.83 -8.81 -32.37
CA VAL A 90 -6.33 -9.97 -31.63
C VAL A 90 -5.46 -9.54 -30.45
N SER A 91 -4.60 -8.54 -30.63
CA SER A 91 -3.72 -7.99 -29.59
C SER A 91 -4.52 -7.34 -28.45
N LEU A 92 -5.61 -6.66 -28.75
CA LEU A 92 -6.51 -6.11 -27.73
C LEU A 92 -7.14 -7.23 -26.90
N LEU A 93 -7.69 -8.27 -27.54
CA LEU A 93 -8.29 -9.40 -26.82
C LEU A 93 -7.28 -10.17 -25.97
N GLU A 94 -6.05 -10.36 -26.45
CA GLU A 94 -4.97 -10.95 -25.64
C GLU A 94 -4.63 -10.11 -24.41
N ALA A 95 -4.54 -8.80 -24.57
CA ALA A 95 -4.30 -7.87 -23.49
C ALA A 95 -5.43 -7.90 -22.45
N LEU A 96 -6.67 -8.11 -22.91
CA LEU A 96 -7.85 -8.29 -22.07
C LEU A 96 -7.97 -9.68 -21.43
N GLY A 97 -7.08 -10.61 -21.78
CA GLY A 97 -7.00 -11.91 -21.14
C GLY A 97 -7.76 -13.03 -21.85
N VAL A 98 -8.15 -12.82 -23.08
CA VAL A 98 -8.69 -13.91 -23.91
C VAL A 98 -7.59 -14.90 -24.26
N ASN A 99 -7.89 -16.19 -24.19
CA ASN A 99 -6.97 -17.25 -24.57
C ASN A 99 -7.01 -17.49 -26.09
N VAL A 100 -6.55 -16.49 -26.84
CA VAL A 100 -6.59 -16.47 -28.32
C VAL A 100 -5.95 -17.72 -28.91
N GLY A 101 -4.82 -18.20 -28.35
CA GLY A 101 -4.13 -19.40 -28.82
C GLY A 101 -4.93 -20.70 -28.67
N ALA A 102 -5.94 -20.74 -27.79
CA ALA A 102 -6.80 -21.90 -27.61
C ALA A 102 -8.06 -21.87 -28.51
N ILE A 103 -8.29 -20.79 -29.25
CA ILE A 103 -9.48 -20.59 -30.10
C ILE A 103 -9.05 -20.64 -31.57
N PRO A 104 -9.33 -21.75 -32.28
CA PRO A 104 -8.84 -21.94 -33.65
C PRO A 104 -9.32 -20.88 -34.65
N ALA A 105 -10.43 -20.20 -34.36
CA ALA A 105 -10.98 -19.17 -35.25
C ALA A 105 -10.00 -18.00 -35.45
N PHE A 106 -9.25 -17.62 -34.42
CA PHE A 106 -8.29 -16.52 -34.49
C PHE A 106 -7.02 -16.86 -35.30
N SER A 107 -6.69 -18.10 -35.49
CA SER A 107 -5.53 -18.52 -36.31
C SER A 107 -5.73 -18.21 -37.81
N ARG A 108 -6.93 -17.84 -38.23
CA ARG A 108 -7.25 -17.45 -39.62
C ARG A 108 -7.00 -15.97 -39.90
N LEU A 109 -6.86 -15.15 -38.84
CA LEU A 109 -6.61 -13.71 -38.98
C LEU A 109 -5.12 -13.45 -39.24
N GLN A 110 -4.84 -12.48 -40.10
CA GLN A 110 -3.47 -11.98 -40.31
C GLN A 110 -3.06 -11.04 -39.18
N GLU A 111 -1.76 -10.87 -39.00
CA GLU A 111 -1.23 -9.95 -37.98
C GLU A 111 -1.68 -8.50 -38.28
N GLY A 112 -2.37 -7.85 -37.33
CA GLY A 112 -2.93 -6.51 -37.49
C GLY A 112 -4.35 -6.46 -38.04
N GLU A 113 -4.96 -7.57 -38.42
CA GLU A 113 -6.34 -7.63 -38.90
C GLU A 113 -7.32 -7.32 -37.75
N THR A 114 -8.34 -6.53 -38.08
CA THR A 114 -9.40 -6.12 -37.14
C THR A 114 -10.75 -6.68 -37.55
N PHE A 115 -11.65 -6.82 -36.59
CA PHE A 115 -13.00 -7.38 -36.82
C PHE A 115 -14.00 -6.71 -35.83
N THR A 116 -15.29 -6.82 -36.17
CA THR A 116 -16.38 -6.15 -35.41
C THR A 116 -17.24 -7.15 -34.63
N HIS A 117 -17.49 -8.33 -35.16
CA HIS A 117 -18.36 -9.33 -34.56
C HIS A 117 -17.56 -10.37 -33.73
N LEU A 118 -17.53 -10.16 -32.42
CA LEU A 118 -16.78 -11.01 -31.52
C LEU A 118 -17.37 -12.43 -31.36
N GLU A 119 -18.68 -12.55 -31.53
CA GLU A 119 -19.43 -13.82 -31.49
C GLU A 119 -19.08 -14.78 -32.64
N ASP A 120 -18.59 -14.29 -33.75
CA ASP A 120 -18.14 -15.14 -34.88
C ASP A 120 -16.87 -15.93 -34.53
N PHE A 121 -16.07 -15.41 -33.59
CA PHE A 121 -14.82 -16.03 -33.13
C PHE A 121 -15.00 -16.76 -31.81
N ILE A 122 -15.82 -16.20 -30.92
CA ILE A 122 -16.07 -16.74 -29.58
C ILE A 122 -17.58 -17.00 -29.45
N PRO A 123 -18.06 -18.22 -29.68
CA PRO A 123 -19.47 -18.54 -29.47
C PRO A 123 -19.95 -18.16 -28.06
N ALA A 124 -21.13 -17.57 -27.98
CA ALA A 124 -21.72 -17.00 -26.75
C ALA A 124 -21.02 -15.76 -26.18
N ALA A 125 -20.05 -15.16 -26.84
CA ALA A 125 -19.64 -13.78 -26.52
C ALA A 125 -20.78 -12.82 -26.79
N ARG A 126 -20.85 -11.74 -25.99
CA ARG A 126 -21.79 -10.65 -26.22
C ARG A 126 -21.07 -9.34 -25.99
N THR A 127 -21.38 -8.37 -26.84
CA THR A 127 -20.89 -7.00 -26.77
C THR A 127 -22.06 -6.06 -26.56
N SER A 128 -21.96 -5.11 -25.65
CA SER A 128 -22.97 -4.10 -25.40
C SER A 128 -22.28 -2.78 -25.05
N TYR A 129 -22.75 -1.68 -25.64
CA TYR A 129 -22.19 -0.36 -25.42
C TYR A 129 -23.25 0.56 -24.80
N ASP A 130 -22.88 1.20 -23.67
CA ASP A 130 -23.65 2.25 -23.03
C ASP A 130 -23.04 3.61 -23.38
N PHE A 131 -23.71 4.31 -24.28
CA PHE A 131 -23.28 5.63 -24.73
C PHE A 131 -23.25 6.67 -23.61
N ASN A 132 -24.25 6.66 -22.72
CA ASN A 132 -24.38 7.68 -21.67
C ASN A 132 -23.26 7.58 -20.64
N GLN A 133 -22.78 6.37 -20.38
CA GLN A 133 -21.68 6.11 -19.45
C GLN A 133 -20.33 5.93 -20.13
N GLN A 134 -20.28 5.95 -21.46
CA GLN A 134 -19.10 5.64 -22.27
C GLN A 134 -18.46 4.30 -21.84
N ARG A 135 -19.31 3.25 -21.65
CA ARG A 135 -18.90 1.92 -21.19
C ARG A 135 -19.15 0.87 -22.24
N LEU A 136 -18.11 0.11 -22.58
CA LEU A 136 -18.20 -1.05 -23.46
C LEU A 136 -18.13 -2.33 -22.63
N PHE A 137 -19.25 -3.04 -22.56
CA PHE A 137 -19.39 -4.30 -21.85
C PHE A 137 -19.08 -5.49 -22.76
N LEU A 138 -18.16 -6.33 -22.34
CA LEU A 138 -17.81 -7.59 -23.00
C LEU A 138 -18.18 -8.75 -22.07
N SER A 139 -19.14 -9.57 -22.49
CA SER A 139 -19.46 -10.83 -21.82
C SER A 139 -18.78 -11.97 -22.57
N LEU A 140 -17.79 -12.61 -21.95
CA LEU A 140 -16.97 -13.65 -22.53
C LEU A 140 -17.12 -14.95 -21.73
N PRO A 141 -17.31 -16.11 -22.39
CA PRO A 141 -17.32 -17.40 -21.72
C PRO A 141 -16.02 -17.63 -20.94
N GLN A 142 -16.11 -18.17 -19.73
CA GLN A 142 -14.92 -18.45 -18.93
C GLN A 142 -13.92 -19.40 -19.62
N ALA A 143 -14.41 -20.30 -20.45
CA ALA A 143 -13.58 -21.20 -21.25
C ALA A 143 -12.71 -20.47 -22.30
N ALA A 144 -13.15 -19.28 -22.75
CA ALA A 144 -12.41 -18.43 -23.67
C ALA A 144 -11.38 -17.54 -22.99
N MET A 145 -11.40 -17.46 -21.67
CA MET A 145 -10.51 -16.61 -20.86
C MET A 145 -9.29 -17.39 -20.35
N LYS A 146 -8.14 -16.75 -20.36
CA LYS A 146 -6.96 -17.27 -19.65
C LYS A 146 -7.29 -17.35 -18.16
N HIS A 147 -7.06 -18.52 -17.55
CA HIS A 147 -7.32 -18.71 -16.12
C HIS A 147 -6.33 -17.82 -15.32
N ARG A 148 -6.81 -16.70 -14.82
CA ARG A 148 -5.98 -15.74 -14.07
C ARG A 148 -6.33 -15.79 -12.58
N SER A 149 -5.31 -15.93 -11.77
CA SER A 149 -5.45 -15.82 -10.30
C SER A 149 -5.95 -14.42 -9.91
N ARG A 150 -6.75 -14.31 -8.86
CA ARG A 150 -7.26 -13.02 -8.35
C ARG A 150 -6.10 -12.09 -7.99
N GLY A 151 -6.14 -10.85 -8.51
CA GLY A 151 -5.06 -9.88 -8.36
C GLY A 151 -3.87 -10.08 -9.32
N TYR A 152 -4.04 -10.90 -10.36
CA TYR A 152 -3.01 -11.05 -11.39
C TYR A 152 -2.90 -9.77 -12.24
N VAL A 153 -1.67 -9.30 -12.40
CA VAL A 153 -1.31 -8.22 -13.32
C VAL A 153 -0.23 -8.73 -14.27
N PRO A 154 -0.42 -8.62 -15.60
CA PRO A 154 0.59 -9.04 -16.57
C PRO A 154 1.92 -8.32 -16.37
N GLN A 155 3.03 -9.05 -16.45
CA GLN A 155 4.37 -8.46 -16.29
C GLN A 155 4.71 -7.40 -17.33
N SER A 156 4.05 -7.44 -18.50
CA SER A 156 4.18 -6.43 -19.56
C SER A 156 3.63 -5.05 -19.16
N GLN A 157 2.73 -5.00 -18.17
CA GLN A 157 2.14 -3.76 -17.65
C GLN A 157 2.93 -3.20 -16.46
N TRP A 158 3.97 -3.90 -15.98
CA TRP A 158 4.77 -3.43 -14.85
C TRP A 158 5.68 -2.29 -15.27
N ASP A 159 5.57 -1.17 -14.58
CA ASP A 159 6.31 0.04 -14.81
C ASP A 159 7.54 0.13 -13.89
N ASP A 160 8.73 0.16 -14.48
CA ASP A 160 9.98 0.35 -13.74
C ASP A 160 10.19 1.81 -13.31
N GLY A 161 9.31 2.72 -13.74
CA GLY A 161 9.32 4.14 -13.41
C GLY A 161 10.39 4.94 -14.16
N ILE A 162 10.47 6.21 -13.77
CA ILE A 162 11.41 7.18 -14.35
C ILE A 162 12.75 7.18 -13.61
N PRO A 163 13.85 7.61 -14.25
CA PRO A 163 15.09 7.89 -13.56
C PRO A 163 14.89 8.95 -12.46
N ALA A 164 15.32 8.63 -11.25
CA ALA A 164 15.14 9.49 -10.09
C ALA A 164 16.25 9.28 -9.07
N ALA A 165 16.64 10.35 -8.39
CA ALA A 165 17.41 10.32 -7.15
C ALA A 165 16.54 10.88 -6.03
N PHE A 166 16.59 10.27 -4.86
CA PHE A 166 15.81 10.74 -3.73
C PHE A 166 16.49 10.53 -2.40
N THR A 167 16.10 11.33 -1.44
CA THR A 167 16.45 11.20 -0.03
C THR A 167 15.19 11.34 0.80
N ASP A 168 14.94 10.36 1.65
CA ASP A 168 13.95 10.42 2.70
C ASP A 168 14.67 10.67 4.02
N TYR A 169 14.28 11.70 4.73
CA TYR A 169 14.95 12.14 5.95
C TYR A 169 14.00 12.12 7.15
N SER A 170 14.56 11.78 8.29
CA SER A 170 13.89 11.90 9.59
C SER A 170 14.89 12.46 10.60
N LEU A 171 14.71 13.70 10.96
CA LEU A 171 15.47 14.42 11.99
C LEU A 171 14.65 14.44 13.28
N SER A 172 15.23 14.02 14.37
CA SER A 172 14.71 14.22 15.71
C SER A 172 15.77 14.91 16.57
N GLY A 173 15.39 15.94 17.29
CA GLY A 173 16.26 16.64 18.22
C GLY A 173 15.53 16.92 19.54
N GLY A 174 16.23 16.87 20.64
CA GLY A 174 15.65 17.13 21.94
C GLY A 174 16.65 17.77 22.90
N GLN A 175 16.10 18.55 23.80
CA GLN A 175 16.83 19.12 24.92
C GLN A 175 16.13 18.75 26.22
N ALA A 176 16.82 17.95 27.04
CA ALA A 176 16.36 17.60 28.37
C ALA A 176 17.07 18.46 29.41
N ARG A 177 16.30 19.07 30.30
CA ARG A 177 16.80 19.86 31.43
C ARG A 177 16.50 19.13 32.72
N HIS A 178 17.51 18.64 33.40
CA HIS A 178 17.46 17.98 34.67
C HIS A 178 18.07 18.87 35.78
N GLN A 179 17.93 18.47 37.04
CA GLN A 179 18.58 19.15 38.14
C GLN A 179 20.12 19.17 38.02
N SER A 180 20.70 18.16 37.36
CA SER A 180 22.14 18.02 37.10
C SER A 180 22.65 18.80 35.87
N GLY A 181 21.80 19.44 35.10
CA GLY A 181 22.20 20.18 33.91
C GLY A 181 21.25 20.01 32.72
N VAL A 182 21.72 20.48 31.59
CA VAL A 182 21.01 20.39 30.30
C VAL A 182 21.75 19.38 29.44
N THR A 183 21.00 18.49 28.82
CA THR A 183 21.54 17.54 27.83
C THR A 183 20.81 17.73 26.50
N THR A 184 21.58 17.76 25.41
CA THR A 184 21.05 17.87 24.04
C THR A 184 21.39 16.61 23.27
N SER A 185 20.41 16.14 22.51
CA SER A 185 20.62 15.01 21.57
C SER A 185 19.90 15.28 20.26
N SER A 186 20.51 14.82 19.17
CA SER A 186 19.94 14.89 17.84
C SER A 186 20.22 13.61 17.06
N TYR A 187 19.27 13.18 16.25
CA TYR A 187 19.39 12.01 15.41
C TYR A 187 18.81 12.30 14.04
N LEU A 188 19.57 12.07 12.99
CA LEU A 188 19.16 12.18 11.60
C LEU A 188 19.29 10.83 10.92
N SER A 189 18.19 10.28 10.45
CA SER A 189 18.17 9.11 9.57
C SER A 189 17.94 9.53 8.14
N LEU A 190 18.74 8.97 7.23
CA LEU A 190 18.67 9.23 5.80
C LEU A 190 18.50 7.90 5.05
N ARG A 191 17.50 7.85 4.17
CA ARG A 191 17.33 6.78 3.19
C ARG A 191 17.50 7.36 1.80
N ASN A 192 18.62 7.05 1.18
CA ASN A 192 18.98 7.56 -0.13
C ASN A 192 18.68 6.51 -1.20
N GLY A 193 18.25 6.95 -2.37
CA GLY A 193 17.93 6.08 -3.47
C GLY A 193 18.28 6.68 -4.83
N ILE A 194 18.73 5.82 -5.75
CA ILE A 194 18.88 6.15 -7.18
C ILE A 194 18.21 5.05 -7.97
N ASN A 195 17.34 5.44 -8.91
CA ASN A 195 16.64 4.56 -9.83
C ASN A 195 17.13 4.81 -11.26
N LEU A 196 17.55 3.74 -11.94
CA LEU A 196 17.96 3.76 -13.36
C LEU A 196 17.37 2.53 -14.05
N GLY A 197 16.29 2.71 -14.81
CA GLY A 197 15.51 1.59 -15.37
C GLY A 197 15.07 0.63 -14.27
N ALA A 198 15.38 -0.66 -14.40
CA ALA A 198 15.04 -1.68 -13.40
C ALA A 198 16.02 -1.75 -12.21
N TRP A 199 17.09 -0.97 -12.17
CA TRP A 199 18.07 -0.97 -11.11
C TRP A 199 17.75 0.04 -10.01
N ARG A 200 17.88 -0.38 -8.75
CA ARG A 200 17.60 0.41 -7.54
C ARG A 200 18.81 0.39 -6.61
N LEU A 201 19.59 1.47 -6.61
CA LEU A 201 20.63 1.68 -5.59
C LEU A 201 19.97 2.29 -4.34
N ARG A 202 20.29 1.75 -3.19
CA ARG A 202 19.78 2.21 -1.89
C ARG A 202 20.92 2.32 -0.90
N ASN A 203 20.82 3.32 -0.03
CA ASN A 203 21.71 3.49 1.10
C ASN A 203 20.89 3.97 2.30
N THR A 204 21.15 3.43 3.46
CA THR A 204 20.68 3.95 4.74
C THR A 204 21.86 4.44 5.55
N SER A 205 21.76 5.64 6.09
CA SER A 205 22.77 6.24 6.95
C SER A 205 22.13 6.98 8.11
N ALA A 206 22.83 7.13 9.19
CA ALA A 206 22.38 7.86 10.35
C ALA A 206 23.50 8.77 10.86
N TRP A 207 23.11 9.93 11.34
CA TRP A 207 23.95 10.81 12.11
C TRP A 207 23.32 11.00 13.49
N SER A 208 24.10 10.91 14.53
CA SER A 208 23.67 11.14 15.90
C SER A 208 24.61 12.10 16.58
N TYR A 209 24.05 12.94 17.44
CA TYR A 209 24.79 13.86 18.30
C TYR A 209 24.26 13.73 19.74
N SER A 210 25.16 13.74 20.69
CA SER A 210 24.82 13.90 22.10
C SER A 210 25.95 14.66 22.83
N ASP A 211 25.60 15.40 23.87
CA ASP A 211 26.59 16.18 24.67
C ASP A 211 27.67 15.27 25.28
N ALA A 212 27.31 14.02 25.61
CA ALA A 212 28.24 13.04 26.18
C ALA A 212 29.07 12.27 25.14
N GLY A 213 28.51 12.00 23.95
CA GLY A 213 29.12 11.13 22.92
C GLY A 213 29.66 11.88 21.72
N GLY A 214 29.44 13.20 21.61
CA GLY A 214 29.77 13.98 20.42
C GLY A 214 28.93 13.61 19.19
N ASP A 215 29.45 13.86 18.01
CA ASP A 215 28.82 13.56 16.74
C ASP A 215 29.35 12.24 16.15
N HIS A 216 28.43 11.45 15.62
CA HIS A 216 28.76 10.18 14.99
C HIS A 216 27.92 9.98 13.72
N PHE A 217 28.60 9.78 12.58
CA PHE A 217 27.96 9.45 11.31
C PHE A 217 28.27 8.01 10.93
N GLN A 218 27.23 7.24 10.58
CA GLN A 218 27.37 5.84 10.19
C GLN A 218 26.54 5.54 8.94
N SER A 219 27.18 4.98 7.91
CA SER A 219 26.48 4.32 6.82
C SER A 219 26.10 2.90 7.28
N GLN A 220 24.83 2.66 7.46
CA GLN A 220 24.30 1.42 8.04
C GLN A 220 24.24 0.29 7.01
N SER A 221 23.76 0.59 5.81
CA SER A 221 23.65 -0.41 4.74
C SER A 221 23.63 0.23 3.36
N SER A 222 24.16 -0.49 2.38
CA SER A 222 24.16 -0.08 0.98
C SER A 222 23.95 -1.29 0.09
N TRP A 223 22.98 -1.19 -0.82
CA TRP A 223 22.68 -2.31 -1.72
C TRP A 223 22.11 -1.85 -3.05
N LEU A 224 22.29 -2.71 -4.05
CA LEU A 224 21.72 -2.59 -5.38
C LEU A 224 20.74 -3.73 -5.59
N THR A 225 19.53 -3.41 -6.04
CA THR A 225 18.51 -4.42 -6.35
C THR A 225 18.02 -4.34 -7.77
N ARG A 226 17.61 -5.49 -8.28
CA ARG A 226 16.92 -5.63 -9.57
C ARG A 226 15.95 -6.79 -9.54
N ASP A 227 14.78 -6.58 -10.12
CA ASP A 227 13.77 -7.62 -10.30
C ASP A 227 14.12 -8.55 -11.46
N ILE A 228 14.06 -9.86 -11.21
CA ILE A 228 14.24 -10.90 -12.22
C ILE A 228 12.85 -11.47 -12.53
N ARG A 229 12.12 -10.79 -13.42
CA ARG A 229 10.70 -11.05 -13.73
C ARG A 229 10.42 -12.51 -14.08
N ARG A 230 11.26 -13.14 -14.92
CA ARG A 230 11.10 -14.55 -15.33
C ARG A 230 11.10 -15.55 -14.18
N LEU A 231 11.80 -15.21 -13.08
CA LEU A 231 11.92 -16.06 -11.89
C LEU A 231 10.99 -15.62 -10.76
N ASN A 232 10.21 -14.55 -10.93
CA ASN A 232 9.48 -13.87 -9.86
C ASN A 232 10.36 -13.65 -8.63
N SER A 233 11.57 -13.10 -8.85
CA SER A 233 12.62 -13.02 -7.84
C SER A 233 13.28 -11.65 -7.87
N GLN A 234 13.95 -11.32 -6.78
CA GLN A 234 14.76 -10.13 -6.65
C GLN A 234 16.23 -10.51 -6.45
N LEU A 235 17.08 -9.93 -7.27
CA LEU A 235 18.53 -9.95 -7.08
C LEU A 235 18.91 -8.75 -6.22
N ARG A 236 19.74 -9.00 -5.17
CA ARG A 236 20.32 -7.95 -4.32
C ARG A 236 21.83 -8.16 -4.26
N ILE A 237 22.59 -7.08 -4.39
CA ILE A 237 24.05 -7.05 -4.30
C ILE A 237 24.43 -5.98 -3.27
N GLY A 238 25.23 -6.32 -2.29
CA GLY A 238 25.62 -5.44 -1.18
C GLY A 238 25.13 -5.96 0.16
N ASP A 239 24.68 -5.08 1.04
CA ASP A 239 24.21 -5.46 2.37
C ASP A 239 22.80 -6.08 2.29
N ALA A 240 22.66 -7.24 2.90
CA ALA A 240 21.44 -8.05 2.89
C ALA A 240 21.29 -8.85 4.19
N TRP A 241 20.12 -9.45 4.35
CA TRP A 241 19.81 -10.42 5.42
C TRP A 241 19.32 -11.71 4.78
N THR A 242 19.75 -12.85 5.37
CA THR A 242 19.21 -14.14 4.95
C THR A 242 17.75 -14.27 5.41
N ALA A 243 16.96 -15.05 4.67
CA ALA A 243 15.60 -15.36 5.09
C ALA A 243 15.62 -16.24 6.34
N GLY A 244 14.94 -15.85 7.42
CA GLY A 244 14.89 -16.60 8.68
C GLY A 244 13.88 -17.76 8.68
N ASP A 245 13.54 -18.29 7.52
CA ASP A 245 12.49 -19.32 7.39
C ASP A 245 12.96 -20.70 7.87
N VAL A 246 14.19 -21.07 7.52
CA VAL A 246 14.80 -22.40 7.82
C VAL A 246 15.86 -22.25 8.90
N PHE A 247 16.86 -21.39 8.67
CA PHE A 247 17.92 -21.07 9.64
C PHE A 247 17.67 -19.73 10.32
N ASP A 248 18.50 -19.35 11.28
CA ASP A 248 18.53 -18.00 11.84
C ASP A 248 18.81 -16.95 10.74
N SER A 249 18.15 -15.79 10.83
CA SER A 249 18.43 -14.68 9.92
C SER A 249 19.73 -14.00 10.30
N VAL A 250 20.61 -13.79 9.35
CA VAL A 250 21.90 -13.13 9.56
C VAL A 250 22.13 -12.01 8.54
N ALA A 251 22.71 -10.91 9.01
CA ALA A 251 23.17 -9.85 8.17
C ALA A 251 24.47 -10.25 7.44
N PHE A 252 24.59 -9.87 6.17
CA PHE A 252 25.76 -10.16 5.38
C PHE A 252 25.96 -9.14 4.25
N ARG A 253 27.16 -9.09 3.74
CA ARG A 253 27.50 -8.33 2.53
C ARG A 253 27.87 -9.30 1.42
N GLY A 254 27.13 -9.28 0.31
CA GLY A 254 27.33 -10.24 -0.78
C GLY A 254 26.26 -10.17 -1.85
N VAL A 255 25.84 -11.33 -2.34
CA VAL A 255 24.83 -11.49 -3.38
C VAL A 255 23.69 -12.36 -2.84
N GLN A 256 22.48 -11.94 -3.09
CA GLN A 256 21.25 -12.65 -2.72
C GLN A 256 20.31 -12.73 -3.93
N LEU A 257 19.77 -13.91 -4.17
CA LEU A 257 18.67 -14.14 -5.10
C LEU A 257 17.51 -14.79 -4.34
N THR A 258 16.41 -14.07 -4.21
CA THR A 258 15.26 -14.50 -3.41
C THR A 258 13.97 -14.40 -4.20
N SER A 259 13.13 -15.42 -4.14
CA SER A 259 11.80 -15.38 -4.72
C SER A 259 10.96 -14.28 -4.04
N SER A 260 10.28 -13.46 -4.84
CA SER A 260 9.48 -12.33 -4.37
C SER A 260 7.99 -12.66 -4.39
N GLU A 261 7.40 -12.78 -3.20
CA GLU A 261 5.95 -12.99 -3.10
C GLU A 261 5.14 -11.78 -3.54
N SER A 262 5.73 -10.59 -3.53
CA SER A 262 5.08 -9.37 -4.01
C SER A 262 4.79 -9.42 -5.51
N MET A 263 5.55 -10.16 -6.28
CA MET A 263 5.31 -10.40 -7.71
C MET A 263 4.20 -11.41 -8.00
N LEU A 264 3.76 -12.16 -6.97
CA LEU A 264 2.68 -13.12 -7.11
C LEU A 264 1.32 -12.43 -6.99
N PRO A 265 0.26 -12.97 -7.62
CA PRO A 265 -1.11 -12.52 -7.41
C PRO A 265 -1.53 -12.58 -5.94
N ASP A 266 -2.50 -11.72 -5.53
CA ASP A 266 -2.94 -11.62 -4.14
C ASP A 266 -3.42 -12.94 -3.55
N SER A 267 -4.08 -13.76 -4.36
CA SER A 267 -4.55 -15.08 -3.95
C SER A 267 -3.42 -16.07 -3.62
N GLN A 268 -2.16 -15.71 -3.86
CA GLN A 268 -0.99 -16.59 -3.68
C GLN A 268 0.01 -16.13 -2.61
N ARG A 269 -0.28 -15.07 -1.83
CA ARG A 269 0.62 -14.40 -0.86
C ARG A 269 0.40 -14.71 0.63
N GLY A 270 1.37 -14.29 1.49
CA GLY A 270 1.35 -14.32 2.98
C GLY A 270 2.09 -13.15 3.70
N PHE A 271 2.00 -12.97 4.93
CA PHE A 271 1.96 -12.17 6.16
C PHE A 271 3.10 -11.14 6.54
N ALA A 272 2.80 -10.15 7.51
CA ALA A 272 3.74 -9.21 8.18
C ALA A 272 3.40 -8.94 9.68
N PRO A 273 4.37 -8.58 10.60
CA PRO A 273 4.13 -8.45 12.04
C PRO A 273 3.79 -7.04 12.54
N THR A 274 3.11 -6.96 13.67
CA THR A 274 2.80 -5.74 14.44
C THR A 274 3.47 -5.82 15.82
N ILE A 275 4.20 -4.75 16.25
CA ILE A 275 4.75 -4.64 17.61
C ILE A 275 3.72 -3.96 18.49
N ARG A 276 3.53 -4.51 19.69
CA ARG A 276 2.68 -3.95 20.74
C ARG A 276 3.46 -3.86 22.03
N GLY A 277 3.26 -2.80 22.79
CA GLY A 277 3.92 -2.60 24.07
C GLY A 277 3.19 -1.55 24.90
N VAL A 278 3.70 -1.28 26.07
CA VAL A 278 3.20 -0.27 27.00
C VAL A 278 4.37 0.65 27.38
N ALA A 279 4.19 1.95 27.30
CA ALA A 279 5.08 2.96 27.83
C ALA A 279 4.50 3.50 29.16
N HIS A 280 5.32 3.67 30.19
CA HIS A 280 4.85 4.17 31.51
C HIS A 280 4.84 5.70 31.56
N SER A 281 5.67 6.33 30.75
CA SER A 281 5.76 7.76 30.58
C SER A 281 5.82 8.13 29.10
N PHE A 282 6.01 9.37 28.76
CA PHE A 282 6.41 9.75 27.41
C PHE A 282 7.78 9.13 27.14
N ALA A 283 7.83 8.16 26.23
CA ALA A 283 8.97 7.29 26.05
C ALA A 283 9.47 7.26 24.60
N LYS A 284 10.76 7.11 24.48
CA LYS A 284 11.43 6.82 23.21
C LYS A 284 11.41 5.31 23.01
N VAL A 285 10.77 4.85 21.93
CA VAL A 285 10.76 3.43 21.56
C VAL A 285 11.72 3.24 20.39
N SER A 286 12.79 2.50 20.65
CA SER A 286 13.75 2.09 19.63
C SER A 286 13.56 0.60 19.32
N VAL A 287 13.41 0.26 18.06
CA VAL A 287 13.37 -1.13 17.61
C VAL A 287 14.68 -1.43 16.91
N SER A 288 15.41 -2.37 17.43
CA SER A 288 16.65 -2.84 16.84
C SER A 288 16.52 -4.29 16.34
N GLN A 289 17.22 -4.58 15.28
CA GLN A 289 17.37 -5.92 14.74
C GLN A 289 18.84 -6.14 14.41
N ASN A 290 19.39 -7.26 14.90
CA ASN A 290 20.82 -7.61 14.71
C ASN A 290 21.80 -6.49 15.14
N GLY A 291 21.48 -5.77 16.22
CA GLY A 291 22.31 -4.69 16.75
C GLY A 291 22.13 -3.32 16.12
N TYR A 292 21.33 -3.21 15.05
CA TYR A 292 21.04 -1.95 14.38
C TYR A 292 19.64 -1.44 14.74
N VAL A 293 19.51 -0.17 15.06
CA VAL A 293 18.21 0.48 15.23
C VAL A 293 17.57 0.61 13.85
N ILE A 294 16.43 -0.05 13.65
CA ILE A 294 15.66 -0.06 12.39
C ILE A 294 14.48 0.89 12.43
N TYR A 295 14.03 1.26 13.63
CA TYR A 295 12.90 2.15 13.83
C TYR A 295 13.03 2.84 15.18
N GLU A 296 12.72 4.12 15.21
CA GLU A 296 12.69 4.90 16.43
C GLU A 296 11.51 5.87 16.41
N THR A 297 10.76 5.91 17.49
CA THR A 297 9.63 6.82 17.63
C THR A 297 9.42 7.20 19.10
N TRP A 298 8.77 8.32 19.30
CA TRP A 298 8.30 8.74 20.60
C TRP A 298 6.83 8.35 20.77
N VAL A 299 6.50 7.80 21.91
CA VAL A 299 5.14 7.37 22.25
C VAL A 299 4.70 8.01 23.56
N ALA A 300 3.43 8.34 23.63
CA ALA A 300 2.82 8.78 24.87
C ALA A 300 2.79 7.62 25.88
N ALA A 301 2.68 7.94 27.17
CA ALA A 301 2.42 6.92 28.18
C ALA A 301 1.13 6.15 27.81
N GLY A 302 1.18 4.85 27.96
CA GLY A 302 0.05 3.97 27.63
C GLY A 302 0.42 2.87 26.64
N PRO A 303 -0.55 2.05 26.22
CA PRO A 303 -0.33 1.03 25.20
C PRO A 303 -0.02 1.68 23.85
N PHE A 304 1.01 1.17 23.20
CA PHE A 304 1.37 1.60 21.85
C PHE A 304 1.32 0.44 20.85
N ILE A 305 1.06 0.77 19.60
CA ILE A 305 1.05 -0.15 18.46
C ILE A 305 1.95 0.46 17.37
N ILE A 306 2.98 -0.28 16.98
CA ILE A 306 3.80 0.04 15.81
C ILE A 306 3.41 -0.94 14.70
N ASN A 307 2.73 -0.43 13.68
CA ASN A 307 2.27 -1.16 12.50
C ASN A 307 2.86 -0.61 11.19
N ASP A 308 3.71 0.39 11.29
CA ASP A 308 4.38 1.10 10.22
C ASP A 308 5.87 0.74 10.08
N LEU A 309 6.28 -0.39 10.65
CA LEU A 309 7.57 -0.98 10.34
C LEU A 309 7.66 -1.24 8.83
N PHE A 310 8.71 -0.73 8.23
CA PHE A 310 8.93 -0.90 6.80
C PHE A 310 8.89 -2.38 6.41
N PRO A 311 8.30 -2.73 5.25
CA PRO A 311 8.28 -4.11 4.77
C PRO A 311 9.67 -4.68 4.42
N GLY A 312 10.72 -4.07 4.87
CA GLY A 312 12.10 -4.57 4.80
C GLY A 312 12.59 -5.22 6.11
N ALA A 313 11.81 -5.17 7.18
CA ALA A 313 12.14 -5.90 8.41
C ALA A 313 11.98 -7.39 8.14
N GLN A 314 13.10 -8.08 8.02
CA GLN A 314 13.15 -9.49 7.71
C GLN A 314 12.97 -10.32 8.99
N SER A 315 12.65 -11.61 8.84
CA SER A 315 12.54 -12.54 9.95
C SER A 315 13.76 -12.46 10.86
N GLY A 316 13.55 -12.39 12.17
CA GLY A 316 14.57 -12.26 13.18
C GLY A 316 14.02 -11.57 14.42
N ASP A 317 14.52 -11.88 15.59
CA ASP A 317 14.05 -11.28 16.82
C ASP A 317 14.26 -9.76 16.79
N LEU A 318 13.19 -9.01 17.02
CA LEU A 318 13.22 -7.58 17.18
C LEU A 318 13.44 -7.25 18.65
N GLN A 319 14.48 -6.52 18.96
CA GLN A 319 14.71 -6.00 20.29
C GLN A 319 14.03 -4.63 20.39
N VAL A 320 13.03 -4.53 21.22
CA VAL A 320 12.30 -3.29 21.47
C VAL A 320 12.79 -2.70 22.78
N THR A 321 13.40 -1.54 22.69
CA THR A 321 13.88 -0.77 23.83
C THR A 321 12.96 0.41 24.05
N VAL A 322 12.32 0.46 25.19
CA VAL A 322 11.51 1.59 25.64
C VAL A 322 12.34 2.38 26.63
N THR A 323 12.71 3.59 26.26
CA THR A 323 13.45 4.52 27.15
C THR A 323 12.45 5.55 27.67
N GLU A 324 12.17 5.48 28.96
CA GLU A 324 11.21 6.34 29.63
C GLU A 324 11.78 7.75 29.87
N SER A 325 10.94 8.71 30.23
CA SER A 325 11.36 10.08 30.49
C SER A 325 12.31 10.27 31.66
N ASP A 326 12.34 9.31 32.59
CA ASP A 326 13.28 9.28 33.73
C ASP A 326 14.66 8.68 33.36
N GLY A 327 14.82 8.24 32.11
CA GLY A 327 16.03 7.57 31.61
C GLY A 327 16.05 6.06 31.86
N SER A 328 15.07 5.50 32.56
CA SER A 328 14.96 4.05 32.73
C SER A 328 14.68 3.37 31.37
N THR A 329 15.30 2.22 31.14
CA THR A 329 15.18 1.46 29.92
C THR A 329 14.52 0.12 30.18
N ARG A 330 13.54 -0.24 29.38
CA ARG A 330 12.97 -1.58 29.32
C ARG A 330 13.23 -2.17 27.94
N VAL A 331 13.75 -3.39 27.94
CA VAL A 331 14.04 -4.12 26.72
C VAL A 331 13.19 -5.37 26.68
N PHE A 332 12.46 -5.57 25.61
CA PHE A 332 11.79 -6.83 25.37
C PHE A 332 12.04 -7.29 23.93
N THR A 333 12.08 -8.59 23.78
CA THR A 333 12.25 -9.21 22.47
C THR A 333 10.88 -9.52 21.90
N GLN A 334 10.59 -8.99 20.72
CA GLN A 334 9.44 -9.38 19.93
C GLN A 334 9.89 -10.44 18.92
N PRO A 335 9.59 -11.72 19.16
CA PRO A 335 9.89 -12.75 18.18
C PRO A 335 9.14 -12.44 16.89
N TYR A 336 9.89 -12.42 15.81
CA TYR A 336 9.34 -12.26 14.48
C TYR A 336 9.59 -13.53 13.68
N SER A 337 8.54 -14.28 13.47
CA SER A 337 8.51 -15.39 12.54
C SER A 337 7.33 -15.19 11.61
N ALA A 338 7.60 -14.74 10.40
CA ALA A 338 6.62 -14.72 9.33
C ALA A 338 6.61 -16.10 8.68
N VAL A 339 5.79 -17.00 9.15
CA VAL A 339 5.69 -18.30 8.50
C VAL A 339 4.26 -18.60 8.13
N PRO A 340 3.93 -18.46 6.87
CA PRO A 340 3.22 -19.52 6.21
C PRO A 340 4.25 -20.48 5.58
N PHE A 341 4.67 -21.51 6.32
CA PHE A 341 5.47 -22.62 5.78
C PHE A 341 4.67 -23.45 4.74
N MET A 342 3.35 -23.25 4.70
CA MET A 342 2.49 -23.93 3.73
C MET A 342 2.51 -23.20 2.39
N ARG A 343 2.81 -23.98 1.34
CA ARG A 343 2.81 -23.53 -0.05
C ARG A 343 1.70 -24.17 -0.85
N ARG A 344 1.19 -23.46 -1.84
CA ARG A 344 0.29 -24.01 -2.84
C ARG A 344 1.02 -25.05 -3.68
N GLN A 345 0.28 -26.02 -4.17
CA GLN A 345 0.80 -27.04 -5.08
C GLN A 345 1.54 -26.40 -6.26
N GLY A 346 2.76 -26.87 -6.53
CA GLY A 346 3.63 -26.38 -7.59
C GLY A 346 4.31 -25.04 -7.31
N SER A 347 4.02 -24.38 -6.16
CA SER A 347 4.68 -23.12 -5.78
C SER A 347 6.04 -23.39 -5.15
N LEU A 348 7.06 -22.73 -5.64
CA LEU A 348 8.43 -22.75 -5.11
C LEU A 348 8.78 -21.38 -4.52
N LYS A 349 9.18 -21.35 -3.24
CA LYS A 349 9.87 -20.23 -2.60
C LYS A 349 11.31 -20.64 -2.38
N TYR A 350 12.26 -19.77 -2.69
CA TYR A 350 13.67 -20.06 -2.47
C TYR A 350 14.45 -18.79 -2.12
N SER A 351 15.58 -18.99 -1.46
CA SER A 351 16.56 -17.96 -1.16
C SER A 351 17.95 -18.55 -1.33
N LEU A 352 18.80 -17.88 -2.12
CA LEU A 352 20.18 -18.24 -2.33
C LEU A 352 21.03 -17.04 -1.93
N ASN A 353 21.96 -17.24 -1.02
CA ASN A 353 22.77 -16.20 -0.42
C ASN A 353 24.26 -16.61 -0.48
N ALA A 354 25.14 -15.70 -0.87
CA ALA A 354 26.58 -15.91 -0.82
C ALA A 354 27.26 -14.59 -0.45
N GLY A 355 28.10 -14.61 0.57
CA GLY A 355 28.79 -13.40 1.01
C GLY A 355 29.48 -13.58 2.34
N ARG A 356 29.85 -12.46 2.92
CA ARG A 356 30.55 -12.38 4.19
C ARG A 356 29.60 -11.97 5.30
N PHE A 357 29.56 -12.72 6.38
CA PHE A 357 28.78 -12.36 7.56
C PHE A 357 29.17 -10.98 8.07
N HIS A 358 28.19 -10.16 8.37
CA HIS A 358 28.37 -8.78 8.83
C HIS A 358 27.57 -8.60 10.12
N SER A 359 28.27 -8.26 11.20
CA SER A 359 27.64 -7.92 12.48
C SER A 359 27.87 -6.43 12.77
N GLY A 360 26.91 -5.82 13.45
CA GLY A 360 27.06 -4.47 14.00
C GLY A 360 28.04 -4.39 15.19
N SER A 361 28.45 -5.54 15.74
CA SER A 361 29.42 -5.63 16.83
C SER A 361 30.85 -5.63 16.28
N GLY A 362 31.72 -4.76 16.82
CA GLY A 362 33.12 -4.64 16.38
C GLY A 362 33.96 -5.91 16.60
N ASP A 363 33.60 -6.75 17.54
CA ASP A 363 34.33 -7.96 17.92
C ASP A 363 33.83 -9.24 17.22
N ALA A 364 32.83 -9.14 16.36
CA ALA A 364 32.27 -10.29 15.68
C ALA A 364 33.19 -10.84 14.59
N ARG A 365 33.22 -12.18 14.48
CA ARG A 365 33.87 -12.85 13.36
C ARG A 365 33.03 -12.68 12.10
N SER A 366 33.69 -12.52 10.97
CA SER A 366 33.03 -12.26 9.69
C SER A 366 33.39 -13.33 8.64
N PRO A 367 33.03 -14.61 8.85
CA PRO A 367 33.32 -15.66 7.88
C PRO A 367 32.53 -15.46 6.57
N GLU A 368 33.10 -15.94 5.49
CA GLU A 368 32.37 -16.12 4.23
C GLU A 368 31.47 -17.35 4.34
N PHE A 369 30.27 -17.25 3.75
CA PHE A 369 29.29 -18.33 3.77
C PHE A 369 28.47 -18.39 2.51
N VAL A 370 27.92 -19.55 2.25
CA VAL A 370 26.89 -19.81 1.26
C VAL A 370 25.70 -20.46 1.93
N GLU A 371 24.49 -20.01 1.59
CA GLU A 371 23.25 -20.54 2.11
C GLU A 371 22.23 -20.72 0.99
N GLY A 372 21.52 -21.84 1.03
CA GLY A 372 20.37 -22.09 0.21
C GLY A 372 19.20 -22.58 1.04
N ALA A 373 18.02 -22.01 0.84
CA ALA A 373 16.77 -22.46 1.45
C ALA A 373 15.68 -22.58 0.39
N PHE A 374 14.79 -23.54 0.54
CA PHE A 374 13.67 -23.75 -0.38
C PHE A 374 12.43 -24.28 0.33
N PHE A 375 11.25 -23.94 -0.23
CA PHE A 375 9.92 -24.45 0.15
C PHE A 375 9.19 -24.83 -1.13
N TYR A 376 8.69 -26.05 -1.19
CA TYR A 376 7.96 -26.53 -2.36
C TYR A 376 6.62 -27.16 -1.97
N GLY A 377 5.55 -26.67 -2.59
CA GLY A 377 4.21 -27.20 -2.37
C GLY A 377 3.94 -28.46 -3.18
N LEU A 378 3.72 -29.56 -2.49
CA LEU A 378 3.34 -30.85 -3.05
C LEU A 378 1.82 -31.00 -3.18
N LEU A 379 1.39 -32.12 -3.79
CA LEU A 379 0.00 -32.57 -3.77
C LEU A 379 -0.54 -32.75 -2.35
N SER A 380 -1.84 -32.80 -2.18
CA SER A 380 -2.50 -33.11 -0.91
C SER A 380 -2.21 -32.14 0.23
N ARG A 381 -2.01 -30.84 -0.07
CA ARG A 381 -1.73 -29.80 0.93
C ARG A 381 -0.49 -30.07 1.77
N MET A 382 0.53 -30.65 1.17
CA MET A 382 1.84 -30.85 1.79
C MET A 382 2.84 -29.83 1.26
N THR A 383 3.77 -29.43 2.10
CA THR A 383 4.93 -28.63 1.74
C THR A 383 6.18 -29.32 2.26
N VAL A 384 7.18 -29.49 1.43
CA VAL A 384 8.51 -29.89 1.85
C VAL A 384 9.40 -28.67 1.80
N TYR A 385 10.27 -28.53 2.79
CA TYR A 385 11.22 -27.44 2.84
C TYR A 385 12.55 -27.89 3.47
N GLY A 386 13.57 -27.10 3.24
CA GLY A 386 14.87 -27.39 3.79
C GLY A 386 15.92 -26.42 3.26
N GLY A 387 17.15 -26.68 3.65
CA GLY A 387 18.25 -25.82 3.25
C GLY A 387 19.59 -26.32 3.74
N PHE A 388 20.61 -25.59 3.34
CA PHE A 388 21.98 -25.77 3.81
C PHE A 388 22.65 -24.41 4.05
N ARG A 389 23.58 -24.38 5.00
CA ARG A 389 24.45 -23.23 5.25
C ARG A 389 25.86 -23.75 5.50
N THR A 390 26.84 -23.24 4.77
CA THR A 390 28.24 -23.63 4.90
C THR A 390 29.15 -22.41 4.98
N ALA A 391 30.07 -22.47 5.94
CA ALA A 391 31.12 -21.48 6.18
C ALA A 391 32.39 -22.20 6.64
N SER A 392 33.52 -21.50 6.77
CA SER A 392 34.76 -22.06 7.24
C SER A 392 34.69 -22.67 8.65
N ASN A 393 33.82 -22.16 9.49
CA ASN A 393 33.63 -22.57 10.90
C ASN A 393 32.25 -23.17 11.20
N TYR A 394 31.39 -23.34 10.16
CA TYR A 394 30.01 -23.78 10.35
C TYR A 394 29.49 -24.56 9.15
N GLN A 395 28.79 -25.65 9.41
CA GLN A 395 28.05 -26.43 8.41
C GLN A 395 26.72 -26.84 9.00
N ALA A 396 25.62 -26.53 8.33
CA ALA A 396 24.29 -26.97 8.74
C ALA A 396 23.45 -27.44 7.56
N GLY A 397 22.58 -28.40 7.83
CA GLY A 397 21.57 -28.89 6.93
C GLY A 397 20.24 -29.03 7.65
N ALA A 398 19.16 -28.60 7.02
CA ALA A 398 17.81 -28.67 7.57
C ALA A 398 16.85 -29.32 6.59
N ILE A 399 15.89 -30.08 7.11
CA ILE A 399 14.78 -30.65 6.36
C ILE A 399 13.49 -30.54 7.17
N GLY A 400 12.40 -30.23 6.51
CA GLY A 400 11.11 -30.09 7.14
C GLY A 400 9.94 -30.47 6.23
N VAL A 401 8.84 -30.76 6.87
CA VAL A 401 7.57 -31.06 6.21
C VAL A 401 6.43 -30.33 6.90
N GLY A 402 5.58 -29.71 6.11
CA GLY A 402 4.35 -29.09 6.56
C GLY A 402 3.14 -29.77 5.94
N ARG A 403 2.04 -29.89 6.67
CA ARG A 403 0.79 -30.43 6.16
C ARG A 403 -0.42 -29.65 6.66
N GLY A 404 -1.31 -29.32 5.74
CA GLY A 404 -2.61 -28.73 6.03
C GLY A 404 -3.66 -29.81 6.28
N PHE A 405 -4.28 -29.78 7.45
CA PHE A 405 -5.35 -30.70 7.88
C PHE A 405 -6.75 -30.08 7.71
N GLY A 406 -6.89 -29.09 6.85
CA GLY A 406 -8.16 -28.43 6.57
C GLY A 406 -8.76 -27.77 7.82
N ALA A 407 -9.87 -28.31 8.32
CA ALA A 407 -10.56 -27.77 9.50
C ALA A 407 -9.70 -27.77 10.78
N PHE A 408 -8.65 -28.57 10.84
CA PHE A 408 -7.76 -28.65 12.02
C PHE A 408 -6.48 -27.83 11.90
N GLY A 409 -6.35 -26.99 10.87
CA GLY A 409 -5.20 -26.10 10.70
C GLY A 409 -4.03 -26.73 9.95
N SER A 410 -2.84 -26.19 10.18
CA SER A 410 -1.60 -26.61 9.54
C SER A 410 -0.53 -26.89 10.59
N LEU A 411 0.19 -27.98 10.40
CA LEU A 411 1.30 -28.42 11.26
C LEU A 411 2.57 -28.57 10.43
N GLY A 412 3.68 -28.02 10.93
CA GLY A 412 5.02 -28.18 10.37
C GLY A 412 5.97 -28.75 11.39
N ILE A 413 6.87 -29.61 10.91
CA ILE A 413 7.95 -30.20 11.72
C ILE A 413 9.22 -30.11 10.88
N ASP A 414 10.29 -29.63 11.49
CA ASP A 414 11.62 -29.61 10.90
C ASP A 414 12.71 -30.00 11.87
N ASP A 415 13.80 -30.47 11.30
CA ASP A 415 15.01 -30.85 11.98
C ASP A 415 16.23 -30.23 11.32
N THR A 416 17.16 -29.72 12.14
CA THR A 416 18.39 -29.07 11.71
C THR A 416 19.58 -29.72 12.40
N LEU A 417 20.52 -30.20 11.62
CA LEU A 417 21.83 -30.68 12.07
C LEU A 417 22.88 -29.61 11.82
N ALA A 418 23.68 -29.28 12.83
CA ALA A 418 24.76 -28.30 12.69
C ALA A 418 26.07 -28.82 13.29
N LYS A 419 27.14 -28.55 12.53
CA LYS A 419 28.53 -28.75 12.95
C LYS A 419 29.21 -27.39 13.05
N SER A 420 29.68 -27.06 14.23
CA SER A 420 30.28 -25.76 14.57
C SER A 420 31.71 -25.93 15.03
N ARG A 421 32.58 -25.00 14.62
CA ARG A 421 33.94 -24.88 15.16
C ARG A 421 33.98 -23.71 16.13
N LEU A 422 34.03 -24.02 17.43
CA LEU A 422 33.96 -23.04 18.51
C LEU A 422 35.19 -22.12 18.54
N PRO A 423 35.12 -20.97 19.22
CA PRO A 423 36.25 -20.04 19.36
C PRO A 423 37.47 -20.68 20.00
N ASP A 424 37.30 -21.65 20.87
CA ASP A 424 38.38 -22.44 21.53
C ASP A 424 39.00 -23.52 20.64
N GLY A 425 38.54 -23.59 19.33
CA GLY A 425 39.02 -24.58 18.37
C GLY A 425 38.33 -25.94 18.40
N LYS A 426 37.52 -26.23 19.42
CA LYS A 426 36.76 -27.48 19.49
C LYS A 426 35.65 -27.55 18.45
N SER A 427 35.38 -28.79 18.00
CA SER A 427 34.20 -29.06 17.17
C SER A 427 33.01 -29.47 18.05
N ALA A 428 31.87 -28.87 17.78
CA ALA A 428 30.61 -29.25 18.39
C ALA A 428 29.66 -29.72 17.27
N MET A 429 28.87 -30.75 17.50
CA MET A 429 27.84 -31.23 16.60
C MET A 429 26.55 -31.37 17.38
N GLY A 430 25.50 -30.69 16.89
CA GLY A 430 24.23 -30.65 17.55
C GLY A 430 23.04 -30.70 16.60
N GLN A 431 21.89 -30.89 17.17
CA GLN A 431 20.61 -31.04 16.47
C GLN A 431 19.56 -30.14 17.12
N ALA A 432 18.72 -29.51 16.30
CA ALA A 432 17.56 -28.77 16.76
C ALA A 432 16.33 -29.17 15.94
N TRP A 433 15.23 -29.42 16.62
CA TRP A 433 13.96 -29.69 15.98
C TRP A 433 12.91 -28.68 16.40
N ARG A 434 11.98 -28.39 15.50
CA ARG A 434 10.92 -27.40 15.66
C ARG A 434 9.58 -27.98 15.23
N ILE A 435 8.55 -27.70 16.02
CA ILE A 435 7.14 -27.96 15.68
C ILE A 435 6.43 -26.62 15.61
N GLN A 436 5.64 -26.41 14.58
CA GLN A 436 4.86 -25.20 14.37
C GLN A 436 3.42 -25.54 14.00
N TYR A 437 2.46 -24.84 14.62
CA TYR A 437 1.04 -25.01 14.36
C TYR A 437 0.38 -23.66 14.13
N GLN A 438 -0.53 -23.61 13.16
CA GLN A 438 -1.34 -22.42 12.85
C GLN A 438 -2.76 -22.83 12.51
N LYS A 439 -3.74 -22.11 13.07
CA LYS A 439 -5.15 -22.32 12.77
C LYS A 439 -5.97 -21.07 13.06
N ASP A 440 -6.89 -20.75 12.14
CA ASP A 440 -7.96 -19.78 12.32
C ASP A 440 -9.31 -20.54 12.29
N PHE A 441 -10.09 -20.41 13.37
CA PHE A 441 -11.41 -20.95 13.53
C PHE A 441 -12.44 -19.82 13.32
N SER A 442 -12.68 -19.45 12.07
CA SER A 442 -13.58 -18.34 11.71
C SER A 442 -14.99 -18.47 12.29
N ALA A 443 -15.50 -19.70 12.42
CA ALA A 443 -16.82 -19.97 12.98
C ALA A 443 -16.96 -19.56 14.46
N THR A 444 -15.88 -19.62 15.23
CA THR A 444 -15.84 -19.27 16.66
C THR A 444 -15.15 -17.94 16.91
N GLY A 445 -14.57 -17.32 15.89
CA GLY A 445 -13.74 -16.13 16.04
C GLY A 445 -12.45 -16.36 16.81
N THR A 446 -11.95 -17.61 16.79
CA THR A 446 -10.73 -18.04 17.49
C THR A 446 -9.58 -18.15 16.50
N ALA A 447 -8.46 -17.50 16.74
CA ALA A 447 -7.27 -17.65 15.91
C ALA A 447 -6.04 -18.00 16.74
N PHE A 448 -5.39 -19.11 16.39
CA PHE A 448 -4.03 -19.43 16.77
C PHE A 448 -3.12 -18.95 15.66
N ASN A 449 -2.57 -17.75 15.79
CA ASN A 449 -1.74 -17.15 14.75
C ASN A 449 -0.38 -17.85 14.66
N LEU A 450 0.13 -18.32 15.80
CA LEU A 450 1.35 -19.12 15.88
C LEU A 450 1.37 -19.90 17.19
N ALA A 451 1.67 -21.20 17.10
CA ALA A 451 2.16 -22.00 18.20
C ALA A 451 3.43 -22.71 17.74
N SER A 452 4.55 -22.43 18.38
CA SER A 452 5.85 -22.96 18.00
C SER A 452 6.59 -23.48 19.21
N TYR A 453 7.20 -24.65 19.06
CA TYR A 453 8.12 -25.21 20.03
C TYR A 453 9.41 -25.63 19.33
N ARG A 454 10.54 -25.18 19.84
CA ARG A 454 11.87 -25.54 19.37
C ARG A 454 12.68 -26.11 20.51
N TYR A 455 13.35 -27.20 20.24
CA TYR A 455 14.32 -27.79 21.15
C TYR A 455 15.67 -27.90 20.44
N ALA A 456 16.74 -27.55 21.14
CA ALA A 456 18.11 -27.67 20.66
C ALA A 456 18.94 -28.49 21.63
N SER A 457 19.73 -29.42 21.12
CA SER A 457 20.68 -30.20 21.93
C SER A 457 21.83 -29.32 22.47
N ARG A 458 22.49 -29.73 23.49
CA ARG A 458 23.54 -28.96 24.20
C ARG A 458 24.67 -28.45 23.30
N ASN A 459 24.99 -29.19 22.25
CA ASN A 459 26.09 -28.88 21.34
C ASN A 459 25.61 -28.22 20.05
N TYR A 460 24.33 -27.81 19.99
CA TYR A 460 23.79 -27.06 18.89
C TYR A 460 24.03 -25.57 19.12
N TYR A 461 24.58 -24.90 18.11
CA TYR A 461 24.78 -23.46 18.07
C TYR A 461 24.23 -22.90 16.77
N GLU A 462 23.61 -21.74 16.82
CA GLU A 462 23.23 -21.00 15.63
C GLU A 462 24.44 -20.27 15.01
N PHE A 463 24.39 -20.01 13.72
CA PHE A 463 25.49 -19.36 13.03
C PHE A 463 25.75 -17.94 13.55
N SER A 464 24.68 -17.20 13.84
CA SER A 464 24.76 -15.85 14.43
C SER A 464 25.42 -15.90 15.83
N GLU A 465 24.97 -16.82 16.69
CA GLU A 465 25.52 -16.98 18.04
C GLU A 465 27.01 -17.30 18.02
N LEU A 466 27.41 -18.23 17.14
CA LEU A 466 28.79 -18.65 16.99
C LEU A 466 29.72 -17.50 16.59
N ASN A 467 29.23 -16.53 15.80
CA ASN A 467 30.06 -15.48 15.23
C ASN A 467 29.95 -14.13 15.94
N GLN A 468 28.91 -13.90 16.73
CA GLN A 468 28.71 -12.66 17.50
C GLN A 468 29.24 -12.71 18.93
N SER A 469 29.44 -13.90 19.49
CA SER A 469 29.75 -14.10 20.91
C SER A 469 31.20 -14.56 21.11
N ASP A 470 31.82 -14.13 22.19
CA ASP A 470 33.00 -14.76 22.71
C ASP A 470 32.68 -16.14 23.30
N SER A 471 33.73 -16.88 23.73
CA SER A 471 33.56 -18.24 24.22
C SER A 471 32.70 -18.33 25.51
N GLN A 472 32.72 -17.30 26.34
CA GLN A 472 31.99 -17.29 27.60
C GLN A 472 30.51 -16.94 27.35
N GLN A 473 30.23 -15.90 26.57
CA GLN A 473 28.90 -15.52 26.20
C GLN A 473 28.19 -16.62 25.39
N LEU A 474 28.94 -17.31 24.51
CA LEU A 474 28.38 -18.40 23.69
C LEU A 474 27.88 -19.56 24.60
N GLN A 475 28.58 -19.84 25.70
CA GLN A 475 28.13 -20.85 26.67
C GLN A 475 26.90 -20.38 27.46
N LEU A 476 26.92 -19.15 27.96
CA LEU A 476 25.80 -18.60 28.73
C LEU A 476 24.52 -18.52 27.93
N ASN A 477 24.61 -18.14 26.68
CA ASN A 477 23.46 -17.91 25.77
C ASN A 477 23.02 -19.17 25.01
N ASN A 478 23.59 -20.35 25.30
CA ASN A 478 23.25 -21.61 24.64
C ASN A 478 21.80 -22.01 24.93
N ARG A 479 20.92 -21.82 23.94
CA ARG A 479 19.47 -22.04 24.04
C ARG A 479 19.15 -23.52 24.06
N ARG A 480 18.31 -23.92 25.03
CA ARG A 480 17.81 -25.28 25.16
C ARG A 480 16.44 -25.46 24.48
N SER A 481 15.48 -24.63 24.85
CA SER A 481 14.15 -24.72 24.29
C SER A 481 13.51 -23.34 24.16
N ARG A 482 12.61 -23.18 23.20
CA ARG A 482 11.81 -21.99 23.04
C ARG A 482 10.38 -22.37 22.67
N SER A 483 9.43 -21.86 23.42
CA SER A 483 8.01 -22.02 23.20
C SER A 483 7.37 -20.67 22.92
N GLN A 484 6.51 -20.59 21.95
CA GLN A 484 5.80 -19.36 21.60
C GLN A 484 4.35 -19.68 21.24
N VAL A 485 3.42 -18.88 21.77
CA VAL A 485 1.99 -18.97 21.46
C VAL A 485 1.44 -17.57 21.25
N THR A 486 0.71 -17.36 20.17
CA THR A 486 -0.08 -16.16 19.91
C THR A 486 -1.50 -16.57 19.56
N PHE A 487 -2.44 -16.14 20.39
CA PHE A 487 -3.83 -16.53 20.34
C PHE A 487 -4.72 -15.28 20.35
N SER A 488 -5.80 -15.28 19.59
CA SER A 488 -6.83 -14.25 19.64
C SER A 488 -8.21 -14.87 19.61
N GLN A 489 -9.14 -14.28 20.34
CA GLN A 489 -10.53 -14.70 20.44
C GLN A 489 -11.46 -13.51 20.30
N THR A 490 -12.34 -13.55 19.31
CA THR A 490 -13.44 -12.59 19.19
C THR A 490 -14.59 -13.05 20.11
N LEU A 491 -15.02 -12.17 21.01
CA LEU A 491 -16.06 -12.43 22.01
C LEU A 491 -17.42 -11.78 21.62
N GLY A 492 -17.63 -11.54 20.33
CA GLY A 492 -18.83 -10.88 19.83
C GLY A 492 -18.95 -9.46 20.37
N GLN A 493 -20.09 -9.13 20.98
CA GLN A 493 -20.32 -7.80 21.58
C GLN A 493 -19.41 -7.48 22.78
N PHE A 494 -18.77 -8.47 23.37
CA PHE A 494 -17.84 -8.29 24.48
C PHE A 494 -16.39 -8.01 24.02
N GLY A 495 -16.19 -7.82 22.71
CA GLY A 495 -14.93 -7.41 22.14
C GLY A 495 -14.01 -8.56 21.76
N SER A 496 -12.72 -8.42 22.04
CA SER A 496 -11.69 -9.40 21.71
C SER A 496 -10.69 -9.61 22.84
N LEU A 497 -10.25 -10.84 22.99
CA LEU A 497 -9.17 -11.25 23.88
C LEU A 497 -7.96 -11.63 23.03
N SER A 498 -6.77 -11.16 23.40
CA SER A 498 -5.50 -11.55 22.80
C SER A 498 -4.55 -12.07 23.87
N VAL A 499 -3.84 -13.14 23.56
CA VAL A 499 -2.79 -13.70 24.42
C VAL A 499 -1.55 -13.92 23.57
N SER A 500 -0.43 -13.41 24.03
CA SER A 500 0.89 -13.66 23.45
C SER A 500 1.82 -14.11 24.56
N ALA A 501 2.43 -15.25 24.39
CA ALA A 501 3.36 -15.79 25.38
C ALA A 501 4.56 -16.43 24.68
N TRP A 502 5.74 -16.21 25.22
CA TRP A 502 6.91 -16.96 24.85
C TRP A 502 7.77 -17.26 26.07
N MET A 503 8.51 -18.36 26.00
CA MET A 503 9.38 -18.83 27.04
C MET A 503 10.63 -19.43 26.40
N GLN A 504 11.80 -19.14 26.96
CA GLN A 504 13.09 -19.66 26.51
C GLN A 504 13.93 -20.15 27.68
N ASP A 505 14.45 -21.37 27.57
CA ASP A 505 15.36 -22.00 28.50
C ASP A 505 16.79 -22.06 27.92
N TYR A 506 17.77 -22.12 28.81
CA TYR A 506 19.18 -22.21 28.47
C TYR A 506 19.81 -23.48 29.02
N TRP A 507 20.92 -23.92 28.43
CA TRP A 507 21.64 -25.09 28.94
C TRP A 507 22.53 -24.78 30.14
N HIS A 508 23.10 -23.58 30.18
CA HIS A 508 24.14 -23.24 31.16
C HIS A 508 23.76 -22.06 32.06
N THR A 509 22.67 -21.42 31.82
CA THR A 509 22.14 -20.32 32.62
C THR A 509 20.93 -20.80 33.39
N SER A 510 20.95 -20.59 34.72
CA SER A 510 19.79 -20.85 35.55
C SER A 510 18.78 -19.71 35.38
N GLY A 511 17.53 -20.08 35.23
CA GLY A 511 16.45 -19.13 34.96
C GLY A 511 15.89 -19.32 33.57
N GLN A 512 14.83 -18.58 33.30
CA GLN A 512 14.08 -18.64 32.06
C GLN A 512 13.72 -17.21 31.61
N ASP A 513 13.81 -16.94 30.34
CA ASP A 513 13.16 -15.75 29.83
C ASP A 513 11.71 -16.07 29.54
N LYS A 514 10.78 -15.26 30.07
CA LYS A 514 9.34 -15.40 29.88
C LYS A 514 8.71 -14.05 29.58
N THR A 515 7.84 -14.00 28.61
CA THR A 515 6.98 -12.86 28.38
C THR A 515 5.57 -13.35 28.13
N ILE A 516 4.62 -12.81 28.88
CA ILE A 516 3.20 -13.10 28.71
C ILE A 516 2.49 -11.76 28.60
N HIS A 517 1.74 -11.59 27.55
CA HIS A 517 0.85 -10.46 27.34
C HIS A 517 -0.57 -10.97 27.17
N ILE A 518 -1.51 -10.47 27.97
CA ILE A 518 -2.94 -10.73 27.88
C ILE A 518 -3.62 -9.38 27.70
N GLY A 519 -4.38 -9.21 26.63
CA GLY A 519 -5.12 -7.99 26.37
C GLY A 519 -6.58 -8.28 26.05
N TRP A 520 -7.49 -7.54 26.68
CA TRP A 520 -8.90 -7.54 26.36
C TRP A 520 -9.32 -6.14 25.90
N TYR A 521 -10.06 -6.07 24.80
CA TYR A 521 -10.55 -4.84 24.21
C TYR A 521 -11.98 -4.97 23.78
N THR A 522 -12.79 -3.95 24.09
CA THR A 522 -14.18 -3.88 23.68
C THR A 522 -14.57 -2.44 23.38
N SER A 523 -15.69 -2.24 22.69
CA SER A 523 -16.29 -0.92 22.51
C SER A 523 -17.81 -0.98 22.72
N TRP A 524 -18.35 0.03 23.39
CA TRP A 524 -19.76 0.15 23.64
C TRP A 524 -20.20 1.62 23.47
N ARG A 525 -21.17 1.86 22.60
CA ARG A 525 -21.66 3.21 22.25
C ARG A 525 -20.54 4.19 21.86
N GLY A 526 -19.53 3.71 21.13
CA GLY A 526 -18.37 4.52 20.72
C GLY A 526 -17.28 4.68 21.77
N ILE A 527 -17.51 4.30 23.03
CA ILE A 527 -16.50 4.28 24.09
C ILE A 527 -15.70 2.99 23.99
N SER A 528 -14.38 3.08 23.91
CA SER A 528 -13.50 1.90 23.86
C SER A 528 -12.89 1.64 25.23
N TRP A 529 -12.82 0.36 25.60
CA TRP A 529 -12.31 -0.14 26.87
C TRP A 529 -11.19 -1.15 26.62
N GLY A 530 -10.18 -1.13 27.43
CA GLY A 530 -9.13 -2.13 27.37
C GLY A 530 -8.61 -2.46 28.76
N ALA A 531 -8.26 -3.73 28.94
CA ALA A 531 -7.54 -4.21 30.11
C ALA A 531 -6.38 -5.08 29.62
N GLY A 532 -5.23 -4.98 30.29
CA GLY A 532 -4.02 -5.69 29.96
C GLY A 532 -3.32 -6.26 31.18
N TYR A 533 -2.64 -7.39 30.99
CA TYR A 533 -1.72 -7.97 31.93
C TYR A 533 -0.42 -8.32 31.20
N ASP A 534 0.68 -7.77 31.67
CA ASP A 534 2.03 -7.99 31.15
C ASP A 534 2.89 -8.64 32.24
N TYR A 535 3.54 -9.72 31.85
CA TYR A 535 4.50 -10.43 32.68
C TYR A 535 5.79 -10.60 31.91
N THR A 536 6.90 -10.11 32.46
CA THR A 536 8.25 -10.30 31.90
C THR A 536 9.18 -10.80 32.98
N ASP A 537 9.88 -11.87 32.70
CA ASP A 537 10.90 -12.47 33.53
C ASP A 537 12.14 -12.71 32.69
N SER A 538 13.30 -12.36 33.19
CA SER A 538 14.56 -12.55 32.46
C SER A 538 15.49 -13.42 33.28
N ALA A 539 16.16 -14.35 32.61
CA ALA A 539 17.17 -15.22 33.27
C ALA A 539 18.34 -14.43 33.91
N LEU A 540 18.51 -13.17 33.49
CA LEU A 540 19.57 -12.28 34.00
C LEU A 540 19.09 -11.28 35.06
N GLU A 541 17.78 -11.08 35.20
CA GLU A 541 17.19 -10.16 36.18
C GLU A 541 16.72 -10.89 37.43
N GLN A 542 16.87 -10.25 38.61
CA GLN A 542 16.55 -10.88 39.87
C GLN A 542 15.06 -10.95 40.20
N HIS A 543 14.24 -10.14 39.52
CA HIS A 543 12.82 -10.05 39.84
C HIS A 543 11.97 -9.89 38.54
N PRO A 544 10.91 -10.70 38.41
CA PRO A 544 9.98 -10.56 37.28
C PRO A 544 9.22 -9.23 37.37
N ASP A 545 8.95 -8.63 36.22
CA ASP A 545 8.07 -7.46 36.10
C ASP A 545 6.65 -7.90 35.80
N ARG A 546 5.67 -7.35 36.51
CA ARG A 546 4.23 -7.62 36.32
C ARG A 546 3.49 -6.31 36.31
N THR A 547 2.74 -6.09 35.27
CA THR A 547 1.94 -4.87 35.10
C THR A 547 0.51 -5.21 34.75
N VAL A 548 -0.44 -4.65 35.47
CA VAL A 548 -1.86 -4.64 35.11
C VAL A 548 -2.18 -3.26 34.57
N SER A 549 -2.87 -3.19 33.44
CA SER A 549 -3.25 -1.94 32.81
C SER A 549 -4.75 -1.90 32.47
N PHE A 550 -5.31 -0.71 32.52
CA PHE A 550 -6.68 -0.43 32.17
C PHE A 550 -6.74 0.88 31.37
N ASN A 551 -7.52 0.90 30.31
CA ASN A 551 -7.72 2.11 29.51
C ASN A 551 -9.18 2.28 29.08
N VAL A 552 -9.59 3.55 28.99
CA VAL A 552 -10.89 3.96 28.45
C VAL A 552 -10.64 5.11 27.48
N ASN A 553 -11.29 5.06 26.32
CA ASN A 553 -11.24 6.15 25.35
C ASN A 553 -12.68 6.59 25.03
N VAL A 554 -12.95 7.87 25.22
CA VAL A 554 -14.27 8.49 25.02
C VAL A 554 -14.16 9.49 23.88
N PRO A 555 -14.78 9.24 22.71
CA PRO A 555 -14.83 10.22 21.65
C PRO A 555 -15.68 11.42 22.05
N LEU A 556 -15.21 12.64 21.78
CA LEU A 556 -15.91 13.86 22.14
C LEU A 556 -16.97 14.28 21.11
N GLY A 557 -17.02 13.60 19.95
CA GLY A 557 -18.07 13.69 18.96
C GLY A 557 -18.51 15.12 18.64
N ASN A 558 -19.71 15.48 19.13
CA ASN A 558 -20.34 16.77 18.84
C ASN A 558 -19.69 17.95 19.59
N TRP A 559 -18.97 17.71 20.68
CA TRP A 559 -18.38 18.79 21.49
C TRP A 559 -17.05 19.26 20.90
N LEU A 560 -16.23 18.30 20.44
CA LEU A 560 -14.94 18.55 19.80
C LEU A 560 -14.72 17.51 18.71
N PRO A 561 -15.19 17.76 17.47
CA PRO A 561 -15.12 16.81 16.38
C PRO A 561 -13.70 16.36 16.09
N GLY A 562 -13.51 15.05 15.91
CA GLY A 562 -12.19 14.46 15.64
C GLY A 562 -11.30 14.32 16.86
N SER A 563 -11.85 14.46 18.08
CA SER A 563 -11.09 14.40 19.33
C SER A 563 -11.66 13.37 20.31
N SER A 564 -10.82 12.90 21.22
CA SER A 564 -11.18 11.96 22.28
C SER A 564 -10.44 12.28 23.59
N VAL A 565 -11.05 11.91 24.69
CA VAL A 565 -10.40 11.88 26.00
C VAL A 565 -10.11 10.44 26.35
N SER A 566 -8.86 10.15 26.74
CA SER A 566 -8.45 8.85 27.18
C SER A 566 -8.05 8.89 28.66
N TYR A 567 -8.46 7.88 29.41
CA TYR A 567 -7.92 7.59 30.74
C TYR A 567 -7.15 6.27 30.68
N TYR A 568 -5.97 6.26 31.23
CA TYR A 568 -5.11 5.09 31.35
C TYR A 568 -4.61 4.95 32.78
N ALA A 569 -4.63 3.74 33.30
CA ALA A 569 -4.04 3.41 34.59
C ALA A 569 -3.25 2.12 34.49
N ASN A 570 -2.08 2.06 35.12
CA ASN A 570 -1.32 0.85 35.30
C ASN A 570 -0.84 0.71 36.74
N HIS A 571 -0.65 -0.53 37.13
CA HIS A 571 -0.06 -0.89 38.43
C HIS A 571 0.95 -2.01 38.24
N ASN A 572 2.17 -1.80 38.73
CA ASN A 572 3.21 -2.81 38.65
C ASN A 572 3.44 -3.51 40.00
N ASN A 573 4.16 -4.63 40.01
CA ASN A 573 4.45 -5.40 41.21
C ASN A 573 5.45 -4.74 42.18
N ARG A 574 6.01 -3.58 41.81
CA ARG A 574 6.85 -2.76 42.72
C ARG A 574 6.03 -1.73 43.51
N GLY A 575 4.69 -1.79 43.41
CA GLY A 575 3.75 -0.87 44.07
C GLY A 575 3.48 0.44 43.31
N MET A 576 4.16 0.68 42.20
CA MET A 576 4.02 1.90 41.45
C MET A 576 2.71 1.87 40.65
N THR A 577 1.91 2.91 40.83
CA THR A 577 0.66 3.15 40.05
C THR A 577 0.78 4.43 39.24
N THR A 578 0.62 4.34 37.94
CA THR A 578 0.57 5.49 37.05
C THR A 578 -0.85 5.68 36.55
N GLN A 579 -1.38 6.89 36.65
CA GLN A 579 -2.68 7.30 36.14
C GLN A 579 -2.48 8.46 35.16
N GLN A 580 -3.17 8.44 34.04
CA GLN A 580 -3.01 9.40 32.99
C GLN A 580 -4.36 9.77 32.39
N VAL A 581 -4.55 11.05 32.16
CA VAL A 581 -5.64 11.58 31.36
C VAL A 581 -5.02 12.28 30.15
N SER A 582 -5.54 12.01 28.97
CA SER A 582 -5.08 12.67 27.75
C SER A 582 -6.26 13.12 26.88
N LEU A 583 -6.12 14.31 26.31
CA LEU A 583 -6.95 14.84 25.25
C LEU A 583 -6.18 14.72 23.94
N ASN A 584 -6.72 13.95 23.01
CA ASN A 584 -6.11 13.70 21.70
C ASN A 584 -7.09 14.13 20.61
N GLY A 585 -6.59 14.71 19.53
CA GLY A 585 -7.46 15.10 18.43
C GLY A 585 -6.71 15.56 17.19
N SER A 586 -7.50 15.83 16.15
CA SER A 586 -7.03 16.41 14.91
C SER A 586 -7.75 17.74 14.63
N ALA A 587 -7.00 18.72 14.14
CA ALA A 587 -7.46 20.06 13.85
C ALA A 587 -7.11 20.48 12.42
N LEU A 588 -7.56 21.66 12.01
CA LEU A 588 -7.51 22.24 10.68
C LEU A 588 -8.47 21.55 9.68
N ALA A 589 -8.73 22.21 8.56
CA ALA A 589 -9.72 21.76 7.56
C ALA A 589 -9.42 20.35 7.03
N ASN A 590 -8.15 20.06 6.74
CA ASN A 590 -7.71 18.76 6.22
C ASN A 590 -7.30 17.77 7.33
N ARG A 591 -7.58 18.11 8.62
CA ARG A 591 -7.20 17.29 9.79
C ARG A 591 -5.70 16.90 9.79
N ASN A 592 -4.87 17.76 9.29
CA ASN A 592 -3.43 17.55 9.14
C ASN A 592 -2.61 18.02 10.34
N LEU A 593 -3.23 18.63 11.35
CA LEU A 593 -2.63 18.94 12.65
C LEU A 593 -3.19 17.99 13.71
N ASN A 594 -2.37 17.09 14.22
CA ASN A 594 -2.70 16.23 15.36
C ASN A 594 -2.14 16.86 16.63
N TYR A 595 -2.90 16.78 17.71
CA TYR A 595 -2.47 17.28 19.01
C TYR A 595 -2.79 16.28 20.12
N SER A 596 -1.93 16.27 21.14
CA SER A 596 -2.12 15.51 22.37
C SER A 596 -1.71 16.37 23.57
N VAL A 597 -2.60 16.49 24.53
CA VAL A 597 -2.30 17.10 25.84
C VAL A 597 -2.54 16.05 26.90
N GLN A 598 -1.56 15.84 27.78
CA GLN A 598 -1.57 14.73 28.69
C GLN A 598 -1.11 15.17 30.07
N GLN A 599 -1.79 14.69 31.11
CA GLN A 599 -1.40 14.77 32.49
C GLN A 599 -1.23 13.38 33.07
N SER A 600 -0.05 13.09 33.58
CA SER A 600 0.27 11.82 34.27
C SER A 600 0.56 12.07 35.76
N LYS A 601 0.11 11.12 36.57
CA LYS A 601 0.39 11.08 37.98
C LYS A 601 0.88 9.71 38.38
N THR A 602 2.05 9.64 39.05
CA THR A 602 2.66 8.38 39.48
C THR A 602 2.78 8.36 41.01
N SER A 603 2.43 7.24 41.62
CA SER A 603 2.62 7.03 43.08
C SER A 603 4.09 6.81 43.40
N GLU A 604 4.48 6.97 44.68
CA GLU A 604 5.78 6.67 45.21
C GLU A 604 6.99 7.47 44.70
N GLY A 605 6.83 8.82 44.68
CA GLY A 605 7.97 9.73 44.54
C GLY A 605 8.42 10.03 43.14
N GLU A 606 7.86 9.36 42.13
CA GLU A 606 7.98 9.73 40.75
C GLU A 606 7.19 11.02 40.50
N ALA A 607 7.72 11.87 39.64
CA ALA A 607 7.14 13.18 39.45
C ALA A 607 5.92 13.14 38.55
N ASP A 608 4.86 13.81 38.95
CA ASP A 608 3.74 14.15 38.05
C ASP A 608 4.28 14.81 36.79
N SER A 609 3.79 14.44 35.60
CA SER A 609 4.23 15.03 34.34
C SER A 609 3.07 15.56 33.51
N THR A 610 3.34 16.64 32.81
CA THR A 610 2.44 17.23 31.81
C THR A 610 3.15 17.22 30.48
N SER A 611 2.49 16.67 29.45
CA SER A 611 3.04 16.56 28.10
C SER A 611 2.12 17.23 27.07
N LEU A 612 2.74 17.92 26.13
CA LEU A 612 2.12 18.47 24.93
C LEU A 612 2.82 17.88 23.70
N ALA A 613 2.07 17.32 22.78
CA ALA A 613 2.59 16.89 21.48
C ALA A 613 1.74 17.46 20.36
N LEU A 614 2.41 18.01 19.36
CA LEU A 614 1.80 18.54 18.13
C LEU A 614 2.49 17.89 16.94
N GLN A 615 1.70 17.45 15.97
CA GLN A 615 2.22 16.91 14.70
C GLN A 615 1.45 17.52 13.55
N TYR A 616 2.16 18.22 12.69
CA TYR A 616 1.63 18.78 11.46
C TYR A 616 2.12 17.98 10.25
N ASN A 617 1.18 17.46 9.45
CA ASN A 617 1.44 16.73 8.22
C ASN A 617 1.20 17.65 7.03
N GLY A 618 2.27 18.27 6.54
CA GLY A 618 2.24 19.20 5.41
C GLY A 618 2.56 18.50 4.09
N GLY A 619 2.26 19.15 2.97
CA GLY A 619 2.54 18.60 1.62
C GLY A 619 4.02 18.40 1.33
N TYR A 620 4.90 19.16 1.99
CA TYR A 620 6.35 19.13 1.80
C TYR A 620 7.10 18.40 2.91
N GLY A 621 6.40 17.84 3.88
CA GLY A 621 6.98 17.11 5.01
C GLY A 621 6.15 17.25 6.28
N ASN A 622 6.57 16.54 7.31
CA ASN A 622 5.93 16.48 8.61
C ASN A 622 6.78 17.20 9.66
N VAL A 623 6.14 17.91 10.55
CA VAL A 623 6.77 18.58 11.70
C VAL A 623 6.14 18.05 12.97
N SER A 624 6.93 17.66 13.94
CA SER A 624 6.46 17.28 15.27
C SER A 624 7.15 18.11 16.34
N LEU A 625 6.38 18.57 17.31
CA LEU A 625 6.83 19.30 18.48
C LEU A 625 6.35 18.57 19.72
N GLY A 626 7.23 18.36 20.67
CA GLY A 626 6.91 17.78 21.96
C GLY A 626 7.47 18.62 23.09
N TYR A 627 6.71 18.76 24.15
CA TYR A 627 7.17 19.34 25.42
C TYR A 627 6.63 18.51 26.56
N ASP A 628 7.52 18.02 27.38
CA ASP A 628 7.21 17.32 28.64
C ASP A 628 7.79 18.11 29.82
N HIS A 629 7.02 18.23 30.89
CA HIS A 629 7.45 18.86 32.12
C HIS A 629 7.08 18.00 33.31
N SER A 630 8.05 17.72 34.14
CA SER A 630 7.89 17.02 35.41
C SER A 630 8.62 17.74 36.52
N ARG A 631 8.43 17.31 37.77
CA ARG A 631 9.17 17.85 38.92
C ARG A 631 10.69 17.64 38.78
N ASN A 632 11.12 16.62 38.07
CA ASN A 632 12.53 16.24 37.90
C ASN A 632 13.21 16.95 36.73
N GLY A 633 12.43 17.65 35.88
CA GLY A 633 12.96 18.38 34.75
C GLY A 633 11.94 18.62 33.64
N SER A 634 12.42 19.09 32.51
CA SER A 634 11.61 19.28 31.31
C SER A 634 12.34 18.78 30.07
N ASN A 635 11.59 18.29 29.09
CA ASN A 635 12.12 17.85 27.82
C ASN A 635 11.37 18.57 26.68
N ALA A 636 12.09 19.18 25.77
CA ALA A 636 11.56 19.74 24.56
C ALA A 636 12.10 18.96 23.36
N SER A 637 11.24 18.55 22.43
CA SER A 637 11.63 17.80 21.24
C SER A 637 11.08 18.44 19.96
N LEU A 638 11.86 18.34 18.91
CA LEU A 638 11.52 18.74 17.55
C LEU A 638 11.79 17.56 16.61
N GLY A 639 10.81 17.22 15.77
CA GLY A 639 10.98 16.27 14.69
C GLY A 639 10.64 16.90 13.35
N LEU A 640 11.46 16.57 12.34
CA LEU A 640 11.22 16.93 10.94
C LEU A 640 11.37 15.67 10.10
N ALA A 641 10.38 15.35 9.27
CA ALA A 641 10.47 14.20 8.39
C ALA A 641 9.88 14.52 7.02
N GLY A 642 10.50 14.00 5.98
CA GLY A 642 10.02 14.24 4.62
C GLY A 642 10.90 13.59 3.57
N GLY A 643 10.52 13.78 2.31
CA GLY A 643 11.23 13.30 1.16
C GLY A 643 11.60 14.40 0.18
N VAL A 644 12.71 14.19 -0.51
CA VAL A 644 13.15 15.04 -1.62
C VAL A 644 13.39 14.13 -2.81
N ILE A 645 12.69 14.35 -3.92
CA ILE A 645 12.84 13.58 -5.16
C ILE A 645 13.34 14.51 -6.26
N ALA A 646 14.46 14.13 -6.87
CA ALA A 646 15.02 14.79 -8.03
C ALA A 646 14.84 13.91 -9.28
N THR A 647 14.26 14.47 -10.33
CA THR A 647 14.01 13.83 -11.63
C THR A 647 14.34 14.78 -12.76
N GLN A 648 14.17 14.35 -14.02
CA GLN A 648 14.27 15.23 -15.19
C GLN A 648 13.28 16.42 -15.14
N TYR A 649 12.24 16.37 -14.29
CA TYR A 649 11.26 17.44 -14.12
C TYR A 649 11.62 18.42 -13.00
N GLY A 650 12.77 18.26 -12.37
CA GLY A 650 13.27 19.06 -11.26
C GLY A 650 13.17 18.37 -9.90
N VAL A 651 13.25 19.17 -8.85
CA VAL A 651 13.17 18.69 -7.45
C VAL A 651 11.81 18.95 -6.89
N THR A 652 11.21 17.92 -6.24
CA THR A 652 9.92 17.97 -5.57
C THR A 652 10.07 17.50 -4.13
N LEU A 653 9.54 18.28 -3.18
CA LEU A 653 9.48 17.92 -1.77
C LEU A 653 8.21 17.09 -1.49
N SER A 654 8.25 16.27 -0.45
CA SER A 654 7.13 15.40 -0.09
C SER A 654 7.07 15.09 1.40
N GLN A 655 5.96 14.52 1.80
CA GLN A 655 5.87 13.73 3.04
C GLN A 655 6.87 12.58 3.02
N PRO A 656 7.15 11.91 4.17
CA PRO A 656 8.06 10.77 4.20
C PRO A 656 7.72 9.73 3.13
N LEU A 657 8.76 9.31 2.39
CA LEU A 657 8.61 8.41 1.25
C LEU A 657 8.46 6.96 1.68
N GLY A 658 7.54 6.25 1.05
CA GLY A 658 7.51 4.80 1.04
C GLY A 658 8.60 4.21 0.15
N ASP A 659 8.54 2.90 -0.05
CA ASP A 659 9.48 2.20 -0.94
C ASP A 659 9.17 2.50 -2.42
N THR A 660 7.88 2.53 -2.77
CA THR A 660 7.39 2.75 -4.13
C THR A 660 6.47 3.98 -4.14
N VAL A 661 6.75 4.92 -5.02
CA VAL A 661 6.11 6.24 -5.02
C VAL A 661 5.66 6.66 -6.42
N ALA A 662 4.71 7.60 -6.51
CA ALA A 662 4.38 8.27 -7.78
C ALA A 662 4.74 9.75 -7.72
N LEU A 663 5.33 10.25 -8.80
CA LEU A 663 5.42 11.67 -9.09
C LEU A 663 4.17 12.07 -9.90
N LEU A 664 3.30 12.88 -9.30
CA LEU A 664 2.19 13.51 -10.00
C LEU A 664 2.73 14.65 -10.85
N ARG A 665 2.26 14.70 -12.09
CA ARG A 665 2.52 15.79 -13.03
C ARG A 665 1.21 16.29 -13.61
N VAL A 666 0.78 17.47 -13.15
CA VAL A 666 -0.44 18.17 -13.56
C VAL A 666 -0.02 19.56 -14.06
N PRO A 667 0.54 19.67 -15.26
CA PRO A 667 1.20 20.89 -15.73
C PRO A 667 0.28 22.12 -15.64
N GLY A 668 0.77 23.21 -15.02
CA GLY A 668 0.04 24.47 -14.87
C GLY A 668 -1.08 24.47 -13.85
N ALA A 669 -1.27 23.39 -13.09
CA ALA A 669 -2.28 23.27 -12.04
C ALA A 669 -1.61 23.20 -10.66
N ALA A 670 -1.56 24.31 -9.96
CA ALA A 670 -1.08 24.39 -8.57
C ALA A 670 -2.20 24.09 -7.58
N ASN A 671 -1.82 23.61 -6.40
CA ASN A 671 -2.73 23.31 -5.27
C ASN A 671 -3.80 22.24 -5.57
N VAL A 672 -3.58 21.37 -6.54
CA VAL A 672 -4.48 20.23 -6.82
C VAL A 672 -4.18 19.10 -5.85
N GLU A 673 -5.20 18.58 -5.20
CA GLU A 673 -5.09 17.54 -4.20
C GLU A 673 -5.38 16.15 -4.83
N PRO A 674 -4.57 15.12 -4.57
CA PRO A 674 -4.92 13.75 -4.89
C PRO A 674 -5.94 13.22 -3.86
N GLU A 675 -6.94 12.47 -4.33
CA GLU A 675 -7.94 11.85 -3.47
C GLU A 675 -7.30 10.86 -2.48
N GLY A 676 -7.76 10.91 -1.22
CA GLY A 676 -7.34 9.99 -0.16
C GLY A 676 -6.00 10.31 0.50
N TYR A 677 -5.37 11.43 0.18
CA TYR A 677 -4.10 11.87 0.76
C TYR A 677 -4.23 13.26 1.38
N ASN A 678 -4.23 13.30 2.71
CA ASN A 678 -4.38 14.56 3.43
C ASN A 678 -3.11 15.42 3.37
N GLY A 679 -3.27 16.71 3.04
CA GLY A 679 -2.22 17.70 3.03
C GLY A 679 -1.25 17.63 1.85
N ILE A 680 -1.41 16.68 0.93
CA ILE A 680 -0.62 16.62 -0.30
C ILE A 680 -1.32 17.46 -1.37
N HIS A 681 -0.59 18.36 -2.00
CA HIS A 681 -1.07 19.20 -3.11
C HIS A 681 0.07 19.48 -4.09
N THR A 682 -0.27 19.76 -5.33
CA THR A 682 0.70 20.13 -6.36
C THR A 682 1.35 21.49 -6.05
N ASP A 683 2.66 21.57 -6.30
CA ASP A 683 3.44 22.81 -6.18
C ASP A 683 3.05 23.82 -7.28
N SER A 684 3.68 24.99 -7.28
CA SER A 684 3.44 26.05 -8.28
C SER A 684 3.74 25.64 -9.72
N ARG A 685 4.45 24.52 -9.93
CA ARG A 685 4.78 23.93 -11.24
C ARG A 685 3.82 22.81 -11.63
N GLY A 686 2.89 22.42 -10.73
CA GLY A 686 1.97 21.31 -10.93
C GLY A 686 2.55 19.93 -10.57
N TYR A 687 3.50 19.83 -9.64
CA TYR A 687 4.09 18.58 -9.19
C TYR A 687 3.77 18.28 -7.74
N ALA A 688 3.45 17.02 -7.45
CA ALA A 688 3.35 16.48 -6.10
C ALA A 688 3.86 15.06 -6.06
N VAL A 689 4.10 14.52 -4.87
CA VAL A 689 4.52 13.13 -4.68
C VAL A 689 3.47 12.38 -3.89
N MET A 690 3.02 11.26 -4.41
CA MET A 690 2.28 10.26 -3.64
C MET A 690 3.28 9.32 -2.97
N PRO A 691 3.39 9.35 -1.65
CA PRO A 691 4.51 8.75 -0.95
C PRO A 691 4.44 7.22 -0.88
N THR A 692 3.31 6.60 -1.22
CA THR A 692 3.14 5.15 -1.10
C THR A 692 2.25 4.59 -2.19
N LEU A 693 2.77 3.62 -2.93
CA LEU A 693 2.02 2.78 -3.86
C LEU A 693 2.29 1.30 -3.60
N SER A 694 1.34 0.46 -3.99
CA SER A 694 1.48 -0.99 -3.91
C SER A 694 2.22 -1.52 -5.13
N ALA A 695 3.41 -2.11 -4.92
CA ALA A 695 4.21 -2.69 -5.99
C ALA A 695 3.49 -3.88 -6.66
N TYR A 696 3.59 -3.98 -7.98
CA TYR A 696 3.00 -5.02 -8.86
C TYR A 696 1.47 -5.09 -8.77
N ARG A 697 0.82 -4.00 -8.40
CA ARG A 697 -0.64 -3.87 -8.29
C ARG A 697 -1.13 -2.67 -9.07
N LYS A 698 -2.40 -2.74 -9.48
CA LYS A 698 -3.10 -1.58 -10.02
C LYS A 698 -3.29 -0.58 -8.88
N ASN A 699 -2.74 0.62 -9.03
CA ASN A 699 -2.96 1.75 -8.13
C ASN A 699 -3.70 2.80 -8.93
N THR A 700 -4.89 3.16 -8.50
CA THR A 700 -5.62 4.28 -9.09
C THR A 700 -5.22 5.56 -8.37
N VAL A 701 -4.69 6.50 -9.12
CA VAL A 701 -4.36 7.84 -8.66
C VAL A 701 -5.43 8.76 -9.20
N SER A 702 -6.28 9.29 -8.34
CA SER A 702 -7.35 10.23 -8.70
C SER A 702 -7.04 11.61 -8.15
N LEU A 703 -7.41 12.64 -8.91
CA LEU A 703 -7.32 14.03 -8.46
C LEU A 703 -8.70 14.51 -8.01
N ASP A 704 -8.73 15.25 -6.92
CA ASP A 704 -9.94 15.97 -6.49
C ASP A 704 -10.19 17.12 -7.45
N THR A 705 -11.15 16.94 -8.37
CA THR A 705 -11.50 17.91 -9.38
C THR A 705 -12.04 19.22 -8.83
N ALA A 706 -12.55 19.23 -7.59
CA ALA A 706 -12.98 20.44 -6.90
C ALA A 706 -11.81 21.39 -6.53
N THR A 707 -10.59 20.84 -6.50
CA THR A 707 -9.37 21.64 -6.20
C THR A 707 -8.69 22.18 -7.46
N LEU A 708 -9.19 21.84 -8.64
CA LEU A 708 -8.70 22.40 -9.92
C LEU A 708 -9.00 23.89 -10.01
N GLY A 709 -8.04 24.65 -10.50
CA GLY A 709 -8.26 26.08 -10.79
C GLY A 709 -9.33 26.29 -11.87
N GLU A 710 -10.01 27.44 -11.85
CA GLU A 710 -11.10 27.77 -12.80
C GLU A 710 -10.67 27.67 -14.28
N ASN A 711 -9.38 27.86 -14.55
CA ASN A 711 -8.80 27.85 -15.89
C ASN A 711 -8.05 26.55 -16.23
N VAL A 712 -8.25 25.49 -15.48
CA VAL A 712 -7.61 24.18 -15.69
C VAL A 712 -8.68 23.14 -15.92
N ASP A 713 -8.51 22.38 -16.97
CA ASP A 713 -9.29 21.19 -17.27
C ASP A 713 -8.36 19.99 -17.45
N ILE A 714 -8.84 18.78 -17.15
CA ILE A 714 -8.09 17.54 -17.26
C ILE A 714 -8.89 16.52 -18.07
N GLU A 715 -8.22 15.79 -18.95
CA GLU A 715 -8.90 14.76 -19.76
C GLU A 715 -9.39 13.58 -18.90
N GLN A 716 -8.64 13.23 -17.87
CA GLN A 716 -8.95 12.11 -16.97
C GLN A 716 -8.66 12.52 -15.54
N SER A 717 -9.60 12.29 -14.63
CA SER A 717 -9.40 12.54 -13.20
C SER A 717 -8.63 11.41 -12.50
N GLY A 718 -8.58 10.21 -13.08
CA GLY A 718 -7.93 9.04 -12.50
C GLY A 718 -7.01 8.32 -13.47
N LEU A 719 -5.81 7.95 -13.00
CA LEU A 719 -4.81 7.17 -13.74
C LEU A 719 -4.51 5.87 -13.02
N THR A 720 -4.39 4.77 -13.75
CA THR A 720 -3.97 3.48 -13.19
C THR A 720 -2.48 3.26 -13.43
N LEU A 721 -1.72 3.09 -12.33
CA LEU A 721 -0.28 2.84 -12.34
C LEU A 721 0.03 1.46 -11.77
N ILE A 722 1.03 0.78 -12.32
CA ILE A 722 1.43 -0.56 -11.90
C ILE A 722 2.96 -0.57 -11.68
N PRO A 723 3.44 0.01 -10.59
CA PRO A 723 4.87 0.13 -10.34
C PRO A 723 5.52 -1.20 -9.98
N THR A 724 6.78 -1.38 -10.34
CA THR A 724 7.67 -2.39 -9.72
C THR A 724 8.12 -1.92 -8.33
N SER A 725 8.63 -2.84 -7.50
CA SER A 725 9.13 -2.50 -6.17
C SER A 725 10.25 -1.46 -6.24
N GLY A 726 10.15 -0.43 -5.39
CA GLY A 726 11.11 0.66 -5.34
C GLY A 726 11.07 1.63 -6.52
N ALA A 727 10.08 1.57 -7.39
CA ALA A 727 9.94 2.46 -8.54
C ALA A 727 9.48 3.86 -8.12
N VAL A 728 9.91 4.86 -8.89
CA VAL A 728 9.31 6.20 -8.94
C VAL A 728 8.56 6.30 -10.26
N VAL A 729 7.24 6.09 -10.24
CA VAL A 729 6.42 6.11 -11.46
C VAL A 729 5.83 7.49 -11.70
N LEU A 730 5.54 7.81 -12.97
CA LEU A 730 4.99 9.11 -13.36
C LEU A 730 3.48 9.00 -13.57
N ALA A 731 2.69 9.70 -12.77
CA ALA A 731 1.28 9.97 -13.02
C ALA A 731 1.18 11.26 -13.84
N ASN A 732 1.15 11.11 -15.17
CA ASN A 732 1.15 12.24 -16.09
C ASN A 732 -0.27 12.56 -16.54
N TYR A 733 -0.83 13.66 -16.05
CA TYR A 733 -2.13 14.16 -16.46
C TYR A 733 -2.00 15.11 -17.65
N THR A 734 -2.87 14.94 -18.63
CA THR A 734 -3.02 15.92 -19.69
C THR A 734 -3.92 17.03 -19.20
N THR A 735 -3.40 18.26 -19.24
CA THR A 735 -4.11 19.46 -18.78
C THR A 735 -4.37 20.39 -19.96
N HIS A 736 -5.55 20.96 -20.01
CA HIS A 736 -5.93 22.04 -20.90
C HIS A 736 -6.05 23.33 -20.07
N ILE A 737 -5.13 24.28 -20.31
CA ILE A 737 -5.07 25.52 -19.56
C ILE A 737 -5.60 26.65 -20.44
N GLY A 738 -6.69 27.27 -19.99
CA GLY A 738 -7.31 28.35 -20.73
C GLY A 738 -8.70 28.67 -20.23
N TYR A 739 -9.44 29.43 -21.04
CA TYR A 739 -10.77 29.87 -20.71
C TYR A 739 -11.81 28.78 -20.95
N ARG A 740 -12.89 28.84 -20.20
CA ARG A 740 -14.12 28.09 -20.48
C ARG A 740 -14.97 28.96 -21.40
N VAL A 741 -15.27 28.46 -22.59
CA VAL A 741 -15.96 29.27 -23.62
C VAL A 741 -17.19 28.54 -24.12
N LEU A 742 -18.31 29.24 -24.16
CA LEU A 742 -19.49 28.82 -24.87
C LEU A 742 -19.47 29.53 -26.24
N PHE A 743 -19.17 28.78 -27.27
CA PHE A 743 -19.23 29.27 -28.67
C PHE A 743 -20.65 29.18 -29.20
N SER A 744 -21.10 30.21 -29.92
CA SER A 744 -22.29 30.19 -30.79
C SER A 744 -21.80 30.13 -32.22
N LEU A 745 -21.88 28.95 -32.82
CA LEU A 745 -21.29 28.65 -34.12
C LEU A 745 -22.35 28.81 -35.23
N ARG A 746 -22.03 29.57 -36.25
CA ARG A 746 -22.93 29.83 -37.38
C ARG A 746 -22.20 29.63 -38.68
N ASP A 747 -22.94 29.20 -39.72
CA ASP A 747 -22.52 29.17 -41.13
C ASP A 747 -23.53 29.94 -41.95
N HIS A 748 -23.06 30.99 -42.67
CA HIS A 748 -23.92 31.91 -43.41
C HIS A 748 -25.12 32.49 -42.63
N GLY A 749 -24.92 32.74 -41.29
CA GLY A 749 -25.93 33.24 -40.38
C GLY A 749 -26.85 32.19 -39.77
N GLU A 750 -26.84 30.96 -40.23
CA GLU A 750 -27.61 29.85 -39.67
C GLU A 750 -26.76 29.11 -38.63
N PRO A 751 -27.35 28.58 -37.53
CA PRO A 751 -26.63 27.74 -36.54
C PRO A 751 -26.06 26.48 -37.20
N LEU A 752 -24.85 26.08 -36.79
CA LEU A 752 -24.28 24.80 -37.21
C LEU A 752 -25.10 23.63 -36.64
N PRO A 753 -25.18 22.49 -37.36
CA PRO A 753 -26.07 21.41 -37.01
C PRO A 753 -25.72 20.75 -35.70
N PHE A 754 -26.75 20.33 -34.98
CA PHE A 754 -26.61 19.51 -33.78
C PHE A 754 -25.78 18.25 -34.06
N GLY A 755 -24.85 17.94 -33.17
CA GLY A 755 -23.98 16.77 -33.30
C GLY A 755 -22.68 17.05 -34.05
N ALA A 756 -22.48 18.23 -34.63
CA ALA A 756 -21.19 18.64 -35.21
C ALA A 756 -20.09 18.60 -34.15
N GLN A 757 -18.86 18.33 -34.54
CA GLN A 757 -17.71 18.31 -33.63
C GLN A 757 -16.91 19.61 -33.76
N ALA A 758 -16.75 20.34 -32.65
CA ALA A 758 -15.94 21.54 -32.56
C ALA A 758 -14.65 21.25 -31.82
N GLU A 759 -13.52 21.68 -32.36
CA GLU A 759 -12.21 21.55 -31.71
C GLU A 759 -11.35 22.80 -31.90
N VAL A 760 -10.51 23.12 -30.89
CA VAL A 760 -9.50 24.18 -31.01
C VAL A 760 -8.23 23.58 -31.61
N VAL A 761 -7.80 24.10 -32.77
CA VAL A 761 -6.58 23.66 -33.45
C VAL A 761 -5.36 24.33 -32.80
N GLU A 762 -4.59 23.55 -32.02
CA GLU A 762 -3.32 24.00 -31.45
C GLU A 762 -2.16 23.55 -32.34
N GLN A 763 -1.24 24.45 -32.68
CA GLN A 763 -0.12 24.17 -33.58
C GLN A 763 0.93 23.18 -33.07
N ASN A 764 0.95 22.80 -31.77
CA ASN A 764 2.01 22.00 -31.17
C ASN A 764 1.55 20.91 -30.16
N ARG A 765 0.26 20.54 -30.13
CA ARG A 765 -0.21 19.49 -29.21
C ARG A 765 -1.04 18.42 -29.87
N HIS A 766 -0.82 17.16 -29.50
CA HIS A 766 -1.51 16.00 -30.08
C HIS A 766 -2.97 15.82 -29.61
N SER A 767 -3.41 16.53 -28.59
CA SER A 767 -4.78 16.51 -28.10
C SER A 767 -5.43 17.88 -28.32
N ALA A 768 -6.40 17.95 -29.21
CA ALA A 768 -7.25 19.13 -29.36
C ALA A 768 -8.42 19.05 -28.39
N ASN A 769 -8.80 20.17 -27.75
CA ASN A 769 -10.07 20.27 -27.04
C ASN A 769 -11.24 20.05 -28.01
N ARG A 770 -12.10 19.10 -27.70
CA ARG A 770 -13.25 18.73 -28.55
C ARG A 770 -14.54 18.80 -27.77
N SER A 771 -15.59 19.27 -28.42
CA SER A 771 -16.95 19.27 -27.91
C SER A 771 -17.95 19.05 -29.02
N MET A 772 -19.10 18.52 -28.66
CA MET A 772 -20.22 18.42 -29.61
C MET A 772 -21.00 19.72 -29.63
N VAL A 773 -21.41 20.13 -30.80
CA VAL A 773 -22.33 21.28 -31.01
C VAL A 773 -23.72 20.86 -30.54
N ALA A 774 -24.25 21.61 -29.59
CA ALA A 774 -25.59 21.46 -29.05
C ALA A 774 -26.60 22.28 -29.88
N ASP A 775 -27.84 22.34 -29.37
CA ASP A 775 -28.89 23.11 -29.97
C ASP A 775 -28.52 24.61 -30.18
N GLY A 776 -29.03 25.22 -31.27
CA GLY A 776 -28.73 26.62 -31.59
C GLY A 776 -27.27 26.90 -31.99
N GLY A 777 -26.51 25.86 -32.38
CA GLY A 777 -25.11 25.97 -32.74
C GLY A 777 -24.18 26.22 -31.56
N GLN A 778 -24.58 25.85 -30.35
CA GLN A 778 -23.78 26.09 -29.14
C GLN A 778 -22.77 24.97 -28.93
N ALA A 779 -21.51 25.33 -28.67
CA ALA A 779 -20.45 24.41 -28.29
C ALA A 779 -19.70 24.91 -27.06
N TYR A 780 -19.66 24.11 -25.98
CA TYR A 780 -18.89 24.42 -24.81
C TYR A 780 -17.51 23.78 -24.91
N LEU A 781 -16.45 24.61 -24.80
CA LEU A 781 -15.07 24.18 -24.82
C LEU A 781 -14.34 24.73 -23.60
N SER A 782 -13.50 23.88 -22.96
CA SER A 782 -12.62 24.26 -21.87
C SER A 782 -11.16 24.28 -22.32
N GLY A 783 -10.32 25.00 -21.58
CA GLY A 783 -8.89 25.15 -21.92
C GLY A 783 -8.64 25.98 -23.18
N VAL A 784 -9.58 26.84 -23.56
CA VAL A 784 -9.49 27.64 -24.75
C VAL A 784 -8.48 28.77 -24.58
N PRO A 785 -7.50 28.94 -25.49
CA PRO A 785 -6.56 30.06 -25.43
C PRO A 785 -7.24 31.40 -25.74
N GLU A 786 -6.64 32.53 -25.39
CA GLU A 786 -7.16 33.88 -25.65
C GLU A 786 -7.41 34.13 -27.18
N ARG A 787 -6.63 33.45 -28.00
CA ARG A 787 -6.76 33.49 -29.48
C ARG A 787 -6.36 32.13 -30.08
N GLY A 788 -7.06 31.70 -31.10
CA GLY A 788 -6.78 30.41 -31.73
C GLY A 788 -7.60 30.24 -33.01
N THR A 789 -7.60 29.04 -33.54
CA THR A 789 -8.44 28.64 -34.68
C THR A 789 -9.36 27.53 -34.22
N LEU A 790 -10.65 27.70 -34.42
CA LEU A 790 -11.66 26.69 -34.18
C LEU A 790 -11.89 25.92 -35.50
N ARG A 791 -11.93 24.59 -35.40
CA ARG A 791 -12.32 23.68 -36.47
C ARG A 791 -13.64 23.05 -36.07
N VAL A 792 -14.61 23.06 -36.98
CA VAL A 792 -15.87 22.35 -36.80
C VAL A 792 -16.08 21.39 -37.95
N THR A 793 -16.49 20.18 -37.64
CA THR A 793 -16.72 19.10 -38.61
C THR A 793 -18.11 18.53 -38.42
N TRP A 794 -18.88 18.41 -39.50
CA TRP A 794 -20.21 17.78 -39.50
C TRP A 794 -20.43 16.93 -40.74
N TYR A 795 -21.50 16.17 -40.75
CA TYR A 795 -21.91 15.41 -41.93
C TYR A 795 -23.19 16.00 -42.51
N GLU A 796 -23.21 16.24 -43.78
CA GLU A 796 -24.38 16.69 -44.49
C GLU A 796 -24.59 15.80 -45.72
N ASN A 797 -25.78 15.17 -45.83
CA ASN A 797 -26.12 14.23 -46.91
C ASN A 797 -25.12 13.07 -47.08
N GLY A 798 -24.46 12.66 -46.00
CA GLY A 798 -23.44 11.57 -45.98
C GLY A 798 -22.03 12.02 -46.38
N GLU A 799 -21.82 13.30 -46.71
CA GLU A 799 -20.50 13.88 -46.97
C GLU A 799 -20.01 14.67 -45.77
N GLN A 800 -18.72 14.53 -45.46
CA GLN A 800 -18.09 15.26 -44.37
C GLN A 800 -17.84 16.72 -44.78
N GLN A 801 -18.44 17.65 -44.07
CA GLN A 801 -18.21 19.08 -44.18
C GLN A 801 -17.26 19.54 -43.04
N GLN A 802 -16.47 20.57 -43.32
CA GLN A 802 -15.53 21.14 -42.35
C GLN A 802 -15.39 22.63 -42.56
N CYS A 803 -15.37 23.39 -41.46
CA CYS A 803 -14.97 24.80 -41.51
C CYS A 803 -13.82 25.06 -40.52
N GLN A 804 -13.05 26.11 -40.77
CA GLN A 804 -12.02 26.61 -39.87
C GLN A 804 -12.11 28.12 -39.75
N THR A 805 -12.20 28.63 -38.51
CA THR A 805 -12.34 30.04 -38.28
C THR A 805 -11.46 30.53 -37.14
N PRO A 806 -10.72 31.64 -37.28
CA PRO A 806 -9.95 32.22 -36.21
C PRO A 806 -10.87 32.89 -35.20
N PHE A 807 -10.53 32.77 -33.92
CA PHE A 807 -11.22 33.46 -32.82
C PHE A 807 -10.27 34.24 -31.94
N ARG A 808 -10.81 35.26 -31.25
CA ARG A 808 -10.12 36.00 -30.20
C ARG A 808 -11.10 36.36 -29.10
N LEU A 809 -10.77 35.97 -27.84
CA LEU A 809 -11.54 36.33 -26.66
C LEU A 809 -11.26 37.78 -26.28
N GLY A 810 -12.24 38.63 -26.33
CA GLY A 810 -12.16 40.06 -25.91
C GLY A 810 -12.57 40.16 -24.42
N LYS A 811 -12.04 41.16 -23.73
CA LYS A 811 -12.38 41.42 -22.30
C LYS A 811 -13.89 41.71 -22.07
N ALA A 812 -14.65 42.02 -23.07
CA ALA A 812 -16.07 42.45 -22.98
C ALA A 812 -17.07 41.26 -22.83
N HIS A 813 -16.65 40.01 -22.97
CA HIS A 813 -17.54 38.84 -23.03
C HIS A 813 -17.33 37.86 -21.89
N MET A 814 -16.64 38.30 -20.83
CA MET A 814 -16.41 37.45 -19.67
C MET A 814 -17.52 37.62 -18.63
N ALA A 815 -18.43 36.69 -18.54
CA ALA A 815 -19.20 36.44 -17.30
C ALA A 815 -18.33 35.72 -16.27
N PRO A 816 -18.61 35.76 -14.95
CA PRO A 816 -17.83 35.01 -13.97
C PRO A 816 -17.73 33.53 -14.35
N GLY A 817 -16.52 33.09 -14.72
CA GLY A 817 -16.19 31.71 -15.00
C GLY A 817 -16.41 31.21 -16.44
N ILE A 818 -17.22 31.85 -17.30
CA ILE A 818 -17.48 31.42 -18.67
C ILE A 818 -17.48 32.59 -19.61
N ALA A 819 -16.70 32.52 -20.68
CA ALA A 819 -16.75 33.48 -21.78
C ALA A 819 -17.76 33.01 -22.84
N THR A 820 -18.49 33.93 -23.45
CA THR A 820 -19.38 33.65 -24.61
C THR A 820 -18.86 34.34 -25.85
N LEU A 821 -18.81 33.61 -26.97
CA LEU A 821 -18.29 34.11 -28.23
C LEU A 821 -19.11 33.56 -29.41
N SER A 822 -19.63 34.48 -30.24
CA SER A 822 -20.23 34.10 -31.53
C SER A 822 -19.17 34.06 -32.62
N VAL A 823 -19.13 32.97 -33.38
CA VAL A 823 -18.13 32.72 -34.44
C VAL A 823 -18.84 32.29 -35.70
N GLU A 824 -18.48 32.91 -36.80
CA GLU A 824 -18.99 32.61 -38.15
C GLU A 824 -17.98 31.69 -38.84
N CYS A 825 -18.46 30.53 -39.31
CA CYS A 825 -17.73 29.63 -40.17
C CYS A 825 -17.70 30.17 -41.62
N HIS A 826 -16.57 30.11 -42.26
CA HIS A 826 -16.42 30.49 -43.66
C HIS A 826 -15.68 29.40 -44.44
#